data_8d37f8f57fc0446893d5cf1aaa06047b
#
_entry.id   8d37f8f57fc0446893d5cf1aaa06047b
#
_cell.length_a   1.000
_cell.length_b   1.000
_cell.length_c   1.000
_cell.angle_alpha   90.00
_cell.angle_beta   90.00
_cell.angle_gamma   90.00
#
_symmetry.space_group_name_H-M   'P 1'
#
loop_
_entity.id
_entity.type
_entity.pdbx_description
1 polymer ?
#
loop_
_entity_poly.entity_id
_entity_poly.type
_entity_poly.pdbx_seq_one_letter_code
_entity_poly.pdbx_strand_id
1 'polypeptide(L)'
;MKIVKILFCFFVIISTAAYGQNQSVSLVDFVNPLVGSDSAFELSNGNTYPAIATPWGMNFWTPQTGEMGNGWGYTYDANKIRGFKQTHQPSPWINDYAAFSLFPETGNLQINEDERASWFSHKAEISKPHYYKVYLADYDVTTEIVPTERGAQFQFTFPKTDKAHVLVDGFFKGSMVKVFPKERKIVGYCRNNSGGVPENFHNYFVIYFDKDFEASQTWKTNKKSKADNSRLSKALSAEGFHVGAALSFKTENNEKITAKVASSFISLEQAELNLKREIGSDTFDQTKTKAAALWNTELGRIEIEGGTVEQYRTFYTALYRVLLFPRKFYELNAANEIVHYSPYNGEVLPGYMFTDNGFWDTFRAVFPFFTIMYPEYTSQIMQGLVNTYKESGWLPEWASPGHRDCMVGSNSAINIADAYLRGIRGYDIETLYEAIIKNSNSVGPVNSVGRYGAEYYNNLGYIPYDVGVNENAARTLEYAFADWSIAELGVALDKPQKEIDLFRDRSLNYKQLFDPEIGFMRGKNKDGSWAKTFTPDKWGDAFTEGSSWHWTWCVFHDPIGLADSFGGIEKMRNRLDAVFTAPPTFNDSYYGQQIHEITEMLVGDMGQYAHGNQPIQHAIYLYNWLEQPWKTQMRAREIMDKLYSSAPDGLCGDEDNGQTSAWYVFSAIGFYPVTPGTGQYAIGSPLFKNVKLHLQNGNTFEIKAPNNSKENIYINAIHKNKLPYTKNYITYKDIMKGSVFSTEMSFEPNMNLRTEQSSKPYSMSQD
;
A
#
# COMPACT_ATOMS: atom_id res chain seq x y z
N MET A 1 22.37 -28.91 -87.66
CA MET A 1 22.22 -29.80 -86.48
C MET A 1 22.69 -29.05 -85.30
N LYS A 2 21.73 -28.42 -84.54
CA LYS A 2 22.02 -27.72 -83.30
C LYS A 2 21.25 -28.37 -82.19
N ILE A 3 21.95 -28.88 -81.17
CA ILE A 3 21.43 -29.57 -80.03
C ILE A 3 21.07 -28.49 -78.99
N VAL A 4 19.79 -28.44 -78.64
CA VAL A 4 19.28 -27.53 -77.53
C VAL A 4 19.35 -28.35 -76.23
N LYS A 5 20.12 -27.88 -75.29
CA LYS A 5 20.10 -28.37 -73.89
C LYS A 5 19.03 -27.66 -73.11
N ILE A 6 18.03 -28.38 -72.62
CA ILE A 6 17.01 -27.92 -71.71
C ILE A 6 17.56 -28.13 -70.29
N LEU A 7 17.74 -27.03 -69.52
CA LEU A 7 18.07 -27.07 -68.11
C LEU A 7 16.76 -27.05 -67.29
N PHE A 8 16.49 -28.12 -66.54
CA PHE A 8 15.41 -28.19 -65.55
C PHE A 8 15.92 -27.62 -64.28
N CYS A 9 15.42 -26.43 -63.87
CA CYS A 9 15.62 -25.86 -62.51
C CYS A 9 14.54 -26.43 -61.56
N PHE A 10 14.96 -27.31 -60.65
CA PHE A 10 14.12 -27.71 -59.51
C PHE A 10 14.12 -26.56 -58.48
N PHE A 11 13.00 -25.88 -58.34
CA PHE A 11 12.74 -25.00 -57.19
C PHE A 11 12.30 -25.88 -56.03
N VAL A 12 13.18 -26.06 -55.03
CA VAL A 12 12.82 -26.62 -53.74
C VAL A 12 12.23 -25.45 -52.91
N ILE A 13 10.93 -25.41 -52.76
CA ILE A 13 10.25 -24.50 -51.83
C ILE A 13 10.44 -25.11 -50.44
N ILE A 14 11.40 -24.57 -49.68
CA ILE A 14 11.52 -24.79 -48.22
C ILE A 14 10.48 -23.91 -47.57
N SER A 15 9.33 -24.44 -47.22
CA SER A 15 8.37 -23.80 -46.34
C SER A 15 8.92 -23.85 -44.91
N THR A 16 9.62 -22.78 -44.49
CA THR A 16 9.89 -22.54 -43.08
C THR A 16 8.58 -22.17 -42.42
N ALA A 17 7.90 -23.15 -41.86
CA ALA A 17 6.87 -22.87 -40.86
C ALA A 17 7.57 -22.26 -39.65
N ALA A 18 7.57 -20.92 -39.58
CA ALA A 18 7.89 -20.21 -38.35
C ALA A 18 6.77 -20.52 -37.36
N TYR A 19 6.98 -21.50 -36.51
CA TYR A 19 6.25 -21.59 -35.25
C TYR A 19 6.70 -20.42 -34.41
N GLY A 20 6.03 -19.27 -34.55
CA GLY A 20 6.02 -18.23 -33.57
C GLY A 20 5.37 -18.79 -32.31
N GLN A 21 6.16 -19.28 -31.37
CA GLN A 21 5.70 -19.34 -29.99
C GLN A 21 5.30 -17.92 -29.61
N ASN A 22 4.01 -17.68 -29.49
CA ASN A 22 3.50 -16.55 -28.71
C ASN A 22 4.00 -16.75 -27.27
N GLN A 23 5.21 -16.28 -26.96
CA GLN A 23 5.60 -16.10 -25.57
C GLN A 23 4.62 -15.06 -25.03
N SER A 24 3.68 -15.49 -24.23
CA SER A 24 2.85 -14.58 -23.45
C SER A 24 3.80 -13.67 -22.66
N VAL A 25 3.67 -12.36 -22.87
CA VAL A 25 4.48 -11.36 -22.15
C VAL A 25 4.27 -11.58 -20.67
N SER A 26 5.34 -11.80 -19.93
CA SER A 26 5.28 -11.99 -18.48
C SER A 26 5.04 -10.63 -17.82
N LEU A 27 3.89 -10.44 -17.15
CA LEU A 27 3.49 -9.15 -16.57
C LEU A 27 4.44 -8.71 -15.47
N VAL A 28 5.06 -9.64 -14.74
CA VAL A 28 6.09 -9.31 -13.73
C VAL A 28 7.30 -8.58 -14.33
N ASP A 29 7.51 -8.65 -15.66
CA ASP A 29 8.61 -7.94 -16.31
C ASP A 29 8.35 -6.43 -16.44
N PHE A 30 7.10 -6.01 -16.40
CA PHE A 30 6.74 -4.59 -16.31
C PHE A 30 6.89 -4.01 -14.92
N VAL A 31 6.83 -4.82 -13.87
CA VAL A 31 6.90 -4.33 -12.49
C VAL A 31 8.33 -3.91 -12.12
N ASN A 32 8.47 -2.71 -11.61
CA ASN A 32 9.71 -2.16 -11.04
C ASN A 32 9.54 -1.90 -9.53
N PRO A 33 9.93 -2.81 -8.64
CA PRO A 33 9.83 -2.60 -7.19
C PRO A 33 10.68 -1.45 -6.63
N LEU A 34 11.60 -0.88 -7.45
CA LEU A 34 12.42 0.28 -7.06
C LEU A 34 11.65 1.61 -7.15
N VAL A 35 10.50 1.65 -7.82
CA VAL A 35 9.65 2.87 -7.85
C VAL A 35 9.26 3.26 -6.43
N GLY A 36 9.44 4.53 -6.08
CA GLY A 36 9.14 5.05 -4.75
C GLY A 36 10.30 4.94 -3.74
N SER A 37 11.47 4.45 -4.14
CA SER A 37 12.60 4.24 -3.22
C SER A 37 13.68 5.32 -3.28
N ASP A 38 13.58 6.26 -4.24
CA ASP A 38 14.45 7.44 -4.32
C ASP A 38 13.85 8.59 -3.50
N SER A 39 13.87 8.42 -2.20
CA SER A 39 13.24 9.32 -1.22
C SER A 39 14.22 9.71 -0.12
N ALA A 40 13.98 10.88 0.46
CA ALA A 40 14.69 11.42 1.61
C ALA A 40 13.69 11.91 2.67
N PHE A 41 14.20 12.32 3.84
CA PHE A 41 13.35 12.87 4.91
C PHE A 41 12.60 14.14 4.46
N GLU A 42 13.24 14.96 3.62
CA GLU A 42 12.73 16.27 3.19
C GLU A 42 11.84 16.19 1.94
N LEU A 43 11.87 15.07 1.21
CA LEU A 43 11.09 14.85 -0.02
C LEU A 43 10.77 13.38 -0.18
N SER A 44 9.50 13.02 -0.15
CA SER A 44 9.05 11.68 -0.46
C SER A 44 8.72 11.54 -1.94
N ASN A 45 9.34 10.55 -2.57
CA ASN A 45 8.97 10.04 -3.88
C ASN A 45 8.33 8.65 -3.76
N GLY A 46 7.70 8.36 -2.61
CA GLY A 46 7.04 7.10 -2.28
C GLY A 46 7.37 6.54 -0.90
N ASN A 47 8.55 6.87 -0.35
CA ASN A 47 9.03 6.33 0.94
C ASN A 47 8.92 4.80 1.03
N THR A 48 9.25 4.11 -0.07
CA THR A 48 9.14 2.67 -0.18
C THR A 48 10.52 1.99 -0.26
N TYR A 49 10.48 0.68 -0.36
CA TYR A 49 11.64 -0.17 -0.62
C TYR A 49 11.27 -1.26 -1.64
N PRO A 50 12.24 -1.91 -2.31
CA PRO A 50 11.95 -3.02 -3.20
C PRO A 50 11.46 -4.24 -2.40
N ALA A 51 10.16 -4.41 -2.30
CA ALA A 51 9.54 -5.53 -1.61
C ALA A 51 9.58 -6.80 -2.49
N ILE A 52 10.46 -7.73 -2.12
CA ILE A 52 10.50 -9.06 -2.70
C ILE A 52 9.52 -9.90 -1.85
N ALA A 53 8.34 -10.18 -2.39
CA ALA A 53 7.23 -10.73 -1.64
C ALA A 53 6.25 -11.50 -2.53
N THR A 54 5.33 -12.24 -1.92
CA THR A 54 4.09 -12.68 -2.56
C THR A 54 2.99 -11.63 -2.33
N PRO A 55 1.89 -11.63 -3.10
CA PRO A 55 0.75 -10.77 -2.81
C PRO A 55 0.27 -10.97 -1.37
N TRP A 56 0.16 -9.85 -0.60
CA TRP A 56 -0.22 -9.84 0.81
C TRP A 56 0.54 -10.82 1.70
N GLY A 57 1.79 -11.12 1.34
CA GLY A 57 2.62 -12.05 2.09
C GLY A 57 2.83 -11.61 3.55
N MET A 58 2.96 -12.57 4.47
CA MET A 58 3.28 -12.26 5.86
C MET A 58 4.65 -11.59 5.96
N ASN A 59 5.63 -12.07 5.19
CA ASN A 59 6.99 -11.55 5.20
C ASN A 59 7.35 -10.93 3.85
N PHE A 60 8.02 -9.77 3.87
CA PHE A 60 8.70 -9.20 2.73
C PHE A 60 10.21 -9.29 2.94
N TRP A 61 10.94 -9.29 1.84
CA TRP A 61 12.39 -9.26 1.84
C TRP A 61 12.89 -8.05 1.07
N THR A 62 13.98 -7.45 1.53
CA THR A 62 14.57 -6.27 0.89
C THR A 62 16.08 -6.22 1.13
N PRO A 63 16.89 -5.71 0.18
CA PRO A 63 18.24 -5.29 0.50
C PRO A 63 18.19 -4.18 1.55
N GLN A 64 19.16 -4.15 2.46
CA GLN A 64 19.31 -3.15 3.49
C GLN A 64 20.48 -2.22 3.14
N THR A 65 20.18 -0.93 2.93
CA THR A 65 21.19 0.11 2.70
C THR A 65 21.37 1.04 3.90
N GLY A 66 20.29 1.31 4.64
CA GLY A 66 20.31 2.08 5.88
C GLY A 66 20.76 1.25 7.08
N GLU A 67 21.17 1.92 8.16
CA GLU A 67 21.52 1.29 9.43
C GLU A 67 20.29 0.59 10.06
N MET A 68 20.57 -0.40 10.90
CA MET A 68 19.56 -1.05 11.73
C MET A 68 18.75 -0.02 12.53
N GLY A 69 17.42 -0.09 12.42
CA GLY A 69 16.49 0.82 13.09
C GLY A 69 16.25 2.15 12.37
N ASN A 70 16.88 2.39 11.24
CA ASN A 70 16.55 3.51 10.38
C ASN A 70 15.23 3.23 9.65
N GLY A 71 14.29 4.20 9.65
CA GLY A 71 13.05 4.11 8.89
C GLY A 71 13.30 3.95 7.39
N TRP A 72 14.30 4.63 6.85
CA TRP A 72 14.77 4.43 5.48
C TRP A 72 15.76 3.26 5.40
N GLY A 73 15.26 2.05 5.61
CA GLY A 73 16.05 0.81 5.58
C GLY A 73 16.64 0.49 4.20
N TYR A 74 16.06 1.03 3.13
CA TYR A 74 16.58 1.06 1.76
C TYR A 74 16.31 2.43 1.13
N THR A 75 17.31 2.99 0.46
CA THR A 75 17.17 4.16 -0.42
C THR A 75 17.91 3.92 -1.72
N TYR A 76 17.37 4.41 -2.84
CA TYR A 76 17.93 4.18 -4.17
C TYR A 76 19.31 4.85 -4.34
N ASP A 77 19.51 6.02 -3.76
CA ASP A 77 20.80 6.76 -3.82
C ASP A 77 21.95 6.05 -3.10
N ALA A 78 21.67 5.07 -2.24
CA ALA A 78 22.70 4.36 -1.52
C ALA A 78 23.50 3.44 -2.46
N ASN A 79 24.79 3.34 -2.21
CA ASN A 79 25.73 2.57 -3.02
C ASN A 79 26.34 1.36 -2.30
N LYS A 80 25.88 1.07 -1.07
CA LYS A 80 26.34 -0.08 -0.28
C LYS A 80 25.15 -0.83 0.32
N ILE A 81 25.22 -2.16 0.29
CA ILE A 81 24.28 -3.08 0.94
C ILE A 81 24.93 -3.65 2.20
N ARG A 82 24.21 -3.66 3.33
CA ARG A 82 24.63 -4.11 4.66
C ARG A 82 24.05 -5.46 5.06
N GLY A 83 22.96 -5.87 4.38
CA GLY A 83 22.23 -7.10 4.64
C GLY A 83 21.08 -7.30 3.67
N PHE A 84 20.46 -8.47 3.74
CA PHE A 84 19.20 -8.77 3.08
C PHE A 84 18.21 -9.15 4.18
N LYS A 85 17.30 -8.24 4.51
CA LYS A 85 16.46 -8.39 5.68
C LYS A 85 15.06 -8.87 5.36
N GLN A 86 14.51 -9.69 6.26
CA GLN A 86 13.07 -9.81 6.40
C GLN A 86 12.54 -8.51 6.99
N THR A 87 11.48 -7.97 6.42
CA THR A 87 10.90 -6.69 6.84
C THR A 87 9.39 -6.76 6.91
N HIS A 88 8.84 -6.03 7.88
CA HIS A 88 7.41 -5.82 8.07
C HIS A 88 7.08 -4.33 8.07
N GLN A 89 8.00 -3.50 7.60
CA GLN A 89 7.83 -2.05 7.59
C GLN A 89 6.70 -1.62 6.64
N PRO A 90 5.66 -0.93 7.14
CA PRO A 90 4.62 -0.36 6.28
C PRO A 90 5.00 1.03 5.75
N SER A 91 5.79 1.80 6.52
CA SER A 91 6.23 3.15 6.22
C SER A 91 7.49 3.48 7.06
N PRO A 92 8.40 4.36 6.59
CA PRO A 92 9.54 4.83 7.39
C PRO A 92 9.11 5.45 8.72
N TRP A 93 7.97 6.14 8.77
CA TRP A 93 7.44 6.82 9.95
C TRP A 93 6.95 5.85 11.02
N ILE A 94 6.39 4.71 10.63
CA ILE A 94 5.94 3.64 11.52
C ILE A 94 7.12 2.73 11.93
N ASN A 95 8.15 2.67 11.10
CA ASN A 95 9.34 1.84 11.26
C ASN A 95 9.03 0.33 11.14
N ASP A 96 10.04 -0.51 11.40
CA ASP A 96 10.00 -1.95 11.18
C ASP A 96 9.79 -2.73 12.49
N TYR A 97 9.37 -3.97 12.38
CA TYR A 97 9.30 -4.92 13.49
C TYR A 97 9.68 -6.33 13.05
N ALA A 98 10.10 -7.16 13.98
CA ALA A 98 10.39 -8.58 13.78
C ALA A 98 11.39 -8.86 12.64
N ALA A 99 12.31 -7.94 12.40
CA ALA A 99 13.29 -8.02 11.32
C ALA A 99 14.52 -8.83 11.77
N PHE A 100 15.11 -9.57 10.83
CA PHE A 100 16.43 -10.17 10.88
C PHE A 100 17.02 -10.20 9.48
N SER A 101 18.33 -10.38 9.32
CA SER A 101 18.98 -10.36 8.01
C SER A 101 19.98 -11.49 7.80
N LEU A 102 20.22 -11.81 6.51
CA LEU A 102 21.33 -12.64 6.06
C LEU A 102 22.29 -11.76 5.25
N PHE A 103 23.59 -12.05 5.36
CA PHE A 103 24.60 -11.36 4.57
C PHE A 103 25.77 -12.28 4.22
N PRO A 104 26.13 -12.48 2.95
CA PRO A 104 27.32 -13.23 2.54
C PRO A 104 28.54 -12.35 2.46
N GLU A 105 29.70 -12.89 2.86
CA GLU A 105 30.99 -12.22 2.73
C GLU A 105 32.12 -13.22 2.47
N THR A 106 33.27 -12.74 2.01
CA THR A 106 34.50 -13.52 1.85
C THR A 106 35.66 -12.83 2.55
N GLY A 107 36.68 -13.62 2.91
CA GLY A 107 37.88 -13.09 3.54
C GLY A 107 37.81 -13.02 5.05
N ASN A 108 38.12 -11.88 5.63
CA ASN A 108 38.06 -11.72 7.08
C ASN A 108 36.64 -11.38 7.49
N LEU A 109 36.09 -12.15 8.41
CA LEU A 109 34.74 -11.97 8.93
C LEU A 109 34.54 -10.57 9.54
N GLN A 110 33.42 -9.92 9.18
CA GLN A 110 33.01 -8.60 9.66
C GLN A 110 31.56 -8.63 10.15
N ILE A 111 31.34 -8.58 11.47
CA ILE A 111 29.99 -8.62 12.03
C ILE A 111 29.38 -7.23 12.24
N ASN A 112 30.17 -6.17 12.18
CA ASN A 112 29.68 -4.79 12.22
C ASN A 112 28.97 -4.44 10.91
N GLU A 113 27.75 -3.92 10.98
CA GLU A 113 26.95 -3.64 9.77
C GLU A 113 27.54 -2.55 8.86
N ASP A 114 28.27 -1.58 9.42
CA ASP A 114 28.90 -0.52 8.64
C ASP A 114 30.17 -1.03 7.94
N GLU A 115 30.95 -1.85 8.65
CA GLU A 115 32.21 -2.40 8.15
C GLU A 115 32.00 -3.51 7.12
N ARG A 116 30.90 -4.32 7.27
CA ARG A 116 30.54 -5.36 6.29
C ARG A 116 29.85 -4.82 5.03
N ALA A 117 29.41 -3.58 5.03
CA ALA A 117 28.65 -3.01 3.91
C ALA A 117 29.43 -3.04 2.60
N SER A 118 28.88 -3.70 1.59
CA SER A 118 29.53 -3.89 0.29
C SER A 118 28.97 -2.96 -0.78
N TRP A 119 29.87 -2.45 -1.63
CA TRP A 119 29.49 -1.73 -2.84
C TRP A 119 28.67 -2.60 -3.78
N PHE A 120 27.67 -1.99 -4.40
CA PHE A 120 26.88 -2.58 -5.47
C PHE A 120 26.56 -1.56 -6.56
N SER A 121 25.95 -2.00 -7.65
CA SER A 121 25.54 -1.14 -8.75
C SER A 121 24.13 -1.51 -9.21
N HIS A 122 23.25 -0.54 -9.35
CA HIS A 122 21.91 -0.71 -9.93
C HIS A 122 21.95 -1.26 -11.37
N LYS A 123 23.08 -1.07 -12.12
CA LYS A 123 23.25 -1.68 -13.45
C LYS A 123 23.40 -3.20 -13.41
N ALA A 124 23.79 -3.75 -12.26
CA ALA A 124 23.94 -5.18 -12.02
C ALA A 124 22.86 -5.73 -11.05
N GLU A 125 21.92 -4.89 -10.66
CA GLU A 125 20.78 -5.23 -9.81
C GLU A 125 19.59 -5.68 -10.66
N ILE A 126 18.93 -6.76 -10.25
CA ILE A 126 17.63 -7.17 -10.78
C ILE A 126 16.65 -7.15 -9.62
N SER A 127 15.66 -6.28 -9.71
CA SER A 127 14.56 -6.19 -8.74
C SER A 127 13.24 -6.49 -9.43
N LYS A 128 12.58 -7.58 -8.99
CA LYS A 128 11.25 -8.01 -9.43
C LYS A 128 10.44 -8.43 -8.20
N PRO A 129 9.12 -8.41 -8.23
CA PRO A 129 8.29 -8.82 -7.09
C PRO A 129 8.67 -10.19 -6.54
N HIS A 130 8.94 -11.12 -7.42
CA HIS A 130 9.21 -12.53 -7.17
C HIS A 130 10.70 -12.90 -7.12
N TYR A 131 11.61 -11.95 -7.38
CA TYR A 131 13.03 -12.25 -7.53
C TYR A 131 13.91 -11.00 -7.38
N TYR A 132 14.95 -11.15 -6.59
CA TYR A 132 16.00 -10.14 -6.45
C TYR A 132 17.35 -10.75 -6.74
N LYS A 133 18.26 -9.98 -7.36
CA LYS A 133 19.65 -10.38 -7.59
C LYS A 133 20.55 -9.16 -7.56
N VAL A 134 21.69 -9.28 -6.88
CA VAL A 134 22.74 -8.23 -6.83
C VAL A 134 24.12 -8.85 -6.65
N TYR A 135 25.13 -8.17 -7.19
CA TYR A 135 26.53 -8.48 -7.01
C TYR A 135 27.14 -7.57 -5.94
N LEU A 136 27.78 -8.16 -4.93
CA LEU A 136 28.48 -7.51 -3.83
C LEU A 136 29.97 -7.41 -4.17
N ALA A 137 30.43 -6.22 -4.55
CA ALA A 137 31.73 -6.01 -5.17
C ALA A 137 32.93 -6.24 -4.22
N ASP A 138 32.75 -5.92 -2.92
CA ASP A 138 33.85 -6.08 -1.95
C ASP A 138 34.13 -7.56 -1.61
N TYR A 139 33.17 -8.44 -1.87
CA TYR A 139 33.23 -9.86 -1.51
C TYR A 139 33.25 -10.82 -2.71
N ASP A 140 33.07 -10.29 -3.95
CA ASP A 140 32.93 -11.12 -5.15
C ASP A 140 31.82 -12.16 -5.01
N VAL A 141 30.66 -11.75 -4.44
CA VAL A 141 29.52 -12.65 -4.20
C VAL A 141 28.30 -12.13 -4.90
N THR A 142 27.58 -13.03 -5.60
CA THR A 142 26.24 -12.73 -6.09
C THR A 142 25.21 -13.29 -5.13
N THR A 143 24.26 -12.44 -4.69
CA THR A 143 23.12 -12.84 -3.87
C THR A 143 21.84 -12.82 -4.69
N GLU A 144 21.05 -13.89 -4.57
CA GLU A 144 19.74 -14.03 -5.20
C GLU A 144 18.70 -14.40 -4.14
N ILE A 145 17.47 -13.83 -4.26
CA ILE A 145 16.38 -14.05 -3.30
C ILE A 145 15.09 -14.35 -4.06
N VAL A 146 14.33 -15.34 -3.58
CA VAL A 146 12.98 -15.67 -4.04
C VAL A 146 12.06 -15.80 -2.84
N PRO A 147 10.93 -15.08 -2.79
CA PRO A 147 10.02 -15.09 -1.65
C PRO A 147 9.04 -16.25 -1.69
N THR A 148 8.55 -16.64 -0.50
CA THR A 148 7.27 -17.32 -0.28
C THR A 148 6.40 -16.49 0.64
N GLU A 149 5.22 -16.96 1.04
CA GLU A 149 4.31 -16.18 1.89
C GLU A 149 4.90 -15.90 3.27
N ARG A 150 5.59 -16.89 3.88
CA ARG A 150 6.20 -16.81 5.23
C ARG A 150 7.70 -17.06 5.24
N GLY A 151 8.34 -17.08 4.08
CA GLY A 151 9.76 -17.37 3.97
C GLY A 151 10.40 -16.89 2.70
N ALA A 152 11.58 -17.43 2.41
CA ALA A 152 12.33 -17.21 1.17
C ALA A 152 13.37 -18.31 0.92
N GLN A 153 13.83 -18.42 -0.32
CA GLN A 153 15.09 -19.07 -0.64
C GLN A 153 16.13 -18.03 -1.02
N PHE A 154 17.31 -18.15 -0.44
CA PHE A 154 18.50 -17.40 -0.82
C PHE A 154 19.44 -18.31 -1.61
N GLN A 155 20.13 -17.76 -2.56
CA GLN A 155 21.24 -18.41 -3.26
C GLN A 155 22.42 -17.46 -3.30
N PHE A 156 23.55 -17.88 -2.73
CA PHE A 156 24.81 -17.13 -2.71
C PHE A 156 25.80 -17.81 -3.63
N THR A 157 26.28 -17.10 -4.66
CA THR A 157 27.31 -17.61 -5.58
C THR A 157 28.66 -17.04 -5.14
N PHE A 158 29.56 -17.91 -4.67
CA PHE A 158 30.85 -17.54 -4.13
C PHE A 158 31.99 -17.76 -5.12
N PRO A 159 33.09 -17.02 -5.03
CA PRO A 159 34.37 -17.36 -5.65
C PRO A 159 35.00 -18.58 -4.94
N LYS A 160 36.09 -19.10 -5.50
CA LYS A 160 36.90 -20.11 -4.82
C LYS A 160 37.61 -19.50 -3.62
N THR A 161 37.25 -19.95 -2.41
CA THR A 161 37.87 -19.47 -1.14
C THR A 161 37.67 -20.46 -0.01
N ASP A 162 38.62 -20.48 0.95
CA ASP A 162 38.48 -21.17 2.22
C ASP A 162 37.80 -20.29 3.29
N LYS A 163 37.41 -19.06 2.93
CA LYS A 163 36.85 -18.03 3.82
C LYS A 163 35.56 -17.44 3.24
N ALA A 164 34.62 -18.29 2.85
CA ALA A 164 33.26 -17.86 2.56
C ALA A 164 32.45 -17.87 3.85
N HIS A 165 31.63 -16.86 4.08
CA HIS A 165 30.81 -16.74 5.27
C HIS A 165 29.39 -16.33 4.91
N VAL A 166 28.41 -16.79 5.72
CA VAL A 166 27.06 -16.23 5.75
C VAL A 166 26.75 -15.82 7.18
N LEU A 167 26.44 -14.56 7.35
CA LEU A 167 26.01 -13.97 8.61
C LEU A 167 24.49 -14.08 8.74
N VAL A 168 23.99 -14.39 9.94
CA VAL A 168 22.59 -14.25 10.33
C VAL A 168 22.54 -13.27 11.49
N ASP A 169 21.93 -12.12 11.28
CA ASP A 169 21.86 -11.01 12.23
C ASP A 169 20.43 -10.87 12.76
N GLY A 170 20.23 -11.14 14.06
CA GLY A 170 18.94 -11.10 14.74
C GLY A 170 18.52 -9.70 15.21
N PHE A 171 19.36 -8.68 14.96
CA PHE A 171 19.16 -7.28 15.31
C PHE A 171 18.95 -7.02 16.82
N PHE A 172 18.79 -5.75 17.16
CA PHE A 172 18.67 -5.27 18.54
C PHE A 172 17.25 -5.41 19.13
N LYS A 173 17.09 -5.00 20.39
CA LYS A 173 15.87 -5.07 21.23
C LYS A 173 15.48 -6.50 21.64
N GLY A 174 16.39 -7.44 21.57
CA GLY A 174 16.21 -8.82 22.03
C GLY A 174 16.16 -9.81 20.87
N SER A 175 17.13 -10.72 20.87
CA SER A 175 17.23 -11.78 19.88
C SER A 175 17.95 -13.01 20.44
N MET A 176 17.74 -14.15 19.79
CA MET A 176 18.42 -15.42 20.09
C MET A 176 18.75 -16.13 18.79
N VAL A 177 19.90 -16.78 18.75
CA VAL A 177 20.30 -17.71 17.70
C VAL A 177 20.86 -19.00 18.30
N LYS A 178 20.60 -20.13 17.65
CA LYS A 178 21.15 -21.43 17.96
C LYS A 178 21.50 -22.17 16.69
N VAL A 179 22.77 -22.61 16.59
CA VAL A 179 23.33 -23.33 15.43
C VAL A 179 23.34 -24.82 15.69
N PHE A 180 22.91 -25.60 14.71
CA PHE A 180 22.96 -27.07 14.70
C PHE A 180 23.82 -27.52 13.51
N PRO A 181 25.15 -27.61 13.68
CA PRO A 181 26.07 -27.86 12.56
C PRO A 181 25.79 -29.15 11.81
N LYS A 182 25.47 -30.24 12.53
CA LYS A 182 25.17 -31.55 11.94
C LYS A 182 23.88 -31.58 11.10
N GLU A 183 22.98 -30.67 11.38
CA GLU A 183 21.71 -30.52 10.66
C GLU A 183 21.76 -29.41 9.59
N ARG A 184 22.90 -28.69 9.51
CA ARG A 184 23.06 -27.51 8.63
C ARG A 184 21.97 -26.49 8.88
N LYS A 185 21.60 -26.27 10.15
CA LYS A 185 20.43 -25.50 10.57
C LYS A 185 20.81 -24.42 11.58
N ILE A 186 20.14 -23.26 11.45
CA ILE A 186 20.05 -22.25 12.48
C ILE A 186 18.57 -22.08 12.83
N VAL A 187 18.29 -21.92 14.12
CA VAL A 187 17.01 -21.41 14.61
C VAL A 187 17.24 -20.17 15.45
N GLY A 188 16.23 -19.32 15.53
CA GLY A 188 16.32 -18.14 16.38
C GLY A 188 14.99 -17.44 16.54
N TYR A 189 15.04 -16.32 17.23
CA TYR A 189 13.95 -15.36 17.26
C TYR A 189 14.50 -13.93 17.32
N CYS A 190 13.64 -12.98 16.90
CA CYS A 190 13.85 -11.56 17.10
C CYS A 190 12.59 -10.92 17.70
N ARG A 191 12.78 -9.84 18.50
CA ARG A 191 11.72 -9.13 19.23
C ARG A 191 11.69 -7.64 18.91
N ASN A 192 12.52 -7.20 17.96
CA ASN A 192 12.56 -5.78 17.59
C ASN A 192 11.16 -5.31 17.16
N ASN A 193 10.75 -4.17 17.67
CA ASN A 193 9.48 -3.54 17.38
C ASN A 193 9.54 -2.05 17.73
N SER A 194 8.56 -1.28 17.25
CA SER A 194 8.41 0.15 17.53
C SER A 194 7.20 0.45 18.43
N GLY A 195 6.69 -0.56 19.14
CA GLY A 195 5.57 -0.48 20.06
C GLY A 195 4.30 -1.18 19.55
N GLY A 196 3.24 -1.13 20.36
CA GLY A 196 1.94 -1.70 20.03
C GLY A 196 1.87 -3.22 20.10
N VAL A 197 2.78 -3.90 20.83
CA VAL A 197 2.79 -5.36 20.99
C VAL A 197 2.95 -5.79 22.44
N PRO A 198 2.42 -6.97 22.85
CA PRO A 198 2.64 -7.58 24.16
C PRO A 198 4.12 -7.95 24.40
N GLU A 199 4.50 -8.13 25.67
CA GLU A 199 5.88 -8.45 26.06
C GLU A 199 6.40 -9.79 25.51
N ASN A 200 5.52 -10.75 25.24
CA ASN A 200 5.84 -12.05 24.67
C ASN A 200 5.94 -12.06 23.15
N PHE A 201 5.93 -10.90 22.50
CA PHE A 201 6.08 -10.81 21.05
C PHE A 201 7.42 -11.36 20.58
N HIS A 202 7.36 -12.33 19.67
CA HIS A 202 8.52 -12.92 19.01
C HIS A 202 8.21 -13.20 17.54
N ASN A 203 9.23 -13.06 16.70
CA ASN A 203 9.25 -13.66 15.37
C ASN A 203 10.31 -14.77 15.39
N TYR A 204 9.87 -16.02 15.40
CA TYR A 204 10.72 -17.21 15.35
C TYR A 204 11.13 -17.49 13.91
N PHE A 205 12.38 -17.87 13.68
CA PHE A 205 12.85 -18.23 12.36
C PHE A 205 13.67 -19.52 12.35
N VAL A 206 13.64 -20.19 11.20
CA VAL A 206 14.45 -21.37 10.90
C VAL A 206 15.13 -21.19 9.55
N ILE A 207 16.41 -21.58 9.47
CA ILE A 207 17.22 -21.49 8.26
C ILE A 207 17.94 -22.82 8.06
N TYR A 208 17.76 -23.44 6.88
CA TYR A 208 18.50 -24.63 6.48
C TYR A 208 19.42 -24.31 5.30
N PHE A 209 20.66 -24.79 5.39
CA PHE A 209 21.65 -24.69 4.32
C PHE A 209 21.83 -26.03 3.60
N ASP A 210 22.15 -25.98 2.32
CA ASP A 210 22.42 -27.17 1.51
C ASP A 210 23.85 -27.70 1.65
N LYS A 211 24.74 -26.93 2.32
CA LYS A 211 26.16 -27.25 2.50
C LYS A 211 26.55 -27.32 3.98
N ASP A 212 27.46 -28.22 4.31
CA ASP A 212 28.04 -28.35 5.67
C ASP A 212 28.86 -27.12 6.08
N PHE A 213 28.81 -26.78 7.36
CA PHE A 213 29.59 -25.68 7.91
C PHE A 213 31.00 -26.18 8.26
N GLU A 214 32.06 -25.52 7.77
CA GLU A 214 33.45 -25.74 8.21
C GLU A 214 33.66 -25.20 9.63
N ALA A 215 33.01 -24.10 9.97
CA ALA A 215 32.98 -23.50 11.29
C ALA A 215 31.70 -22.72 11.54
N SER A 216 31.37 -22.53 12.80
CA SER A 216 30.30 -21.66 13.24
C SER A 216 30.70 -20.90 14.49
N GLN A 217 30.29 -19.65 14.56
CA GLN A 217 30.50 -18.75 15.69
C GLN A 217 29.22 -17.94 15.94
N THR A 218 29.01 -17.52 17.18
CA THR A 218 27.92 -16.59 17.53
C THR A 218 28.51 -15.33 18.16
N TRP A 219 27.72 -14.24 18.17
CA TRP A 219 28.07 -13.04 18.94
C TRP A 219 26.88 -12.53 19.72
N LYS A 220 27.16 -11.72 20.75
CA LYS A 220 26.13 -10.95 21.47
C LYS A 220 26.67 -9.61 21.96
N THR A 221 25.80 -8.62 21.96
CA THR A 221 26.06 -7.29 22.49
C THR A 221 25.07 -6.90 23.58
N ASN A 222 25.36 -5.81 24.29
CA ASN A 222 24.41 -5.14 25.18
C ASN A 222 23.95 -3.80 24.56
N LYS A 223 23.02 -3.11 25.21
CA LYS A 223 22.46 -1.83 24.73
C LYS A 223 23.49 -0.75 24.37
N LYS A 224 24.68 -0.78 24.92
CA LYS A 224 25.71 0.28 24.82
C LYS A 224 26.85 -0.07 23.87
N SER A 225 26.89 -1.28 23.32
CA SER A 225 27.98 -1.75 22.47
C SER A 225 27.50 -2.14 21.08
N LYS A 226 28.19 -1.63 20.07
CA LYS A 226 28.02 -2.10 18.67
C LYS A 226 28.55 -3.53 18.55
N ALA A 227 28.05 -4.28 17.56
CA ALA A 227 28.65 -5.55 17.17
C ALA A 227 30.04 -5.29 16.58
N ASP A 228 31.04 -6.01 17.04
CA ASP A 228 32.39 -6.02 16.51
C ASP A 228 33.04 -7.41 16.69
N ASN A 229 34.08 -7.71 15.95
CA ASN A 229 34.70 -9.02 15.89
C ASN A 229 35.23 -9.53 17.26
N SER A 230 35.47 -8.65 18.24
CA SER A 230 35.86 -9.04 19.60
C SER A 230 34.74 -9.78 20.36
N ARG A 231 33.49 -9.72 19.84
CA ARG A 231 32.32 -10.39 20.43
C ARG A 231 32.12 -11.83 19.92
N LEU A 232 32.86 -12.25 18.92
CA LEU A 232 32.77 -13.60 18.36
C LEU A 232 33.14 -14.68 19.38
N SER A 233 32.33 -15.72 19.43
CA SER A 233 32.46 -16.85 20.32
C SER A 233 32.22 -18.17 19.57
N LYS A 234 32.92 -19.23 19.90
CA LYS A 234 32.68 -20.60 19.40
C LYS A 234 31.41 -21.24 19.98
N ALA A 235 30.68 -20.55 20.85
CA ALA A 235 29.39 -21.03 21.35
C ALA A 235 28.39 -21.23 20.20
N LEU A 236 27.62 -22.31 20.28
CA LEU A 236 26.59 -22.65 19.29
C LEU A 236 25.24 -21.95 19.56
N SER A 237 25.17 -21.18 20.64
CA SER A 237 23.94 -20.42 20.98
C SER A 237 24.32 -19.09 21.63
N ALA A 238 23.57 -18.06 21.30
CA ALA A 238 23.64 -16.75 21.94
C ALA A 238 22.22 -16.18 22.10
N GLU A 239 22.01 -15.49 23.24
CA GLU A 239 20.78 -14.76 23.52
C GLU A 239 21.15 -13.45 24.21
N GLY A 240 20.52 -12.35 23.82
CA GLY A 240 20.86 -11.03 24.36
C GLY A 240 20.16 -9.88 23.65
N PHE A 241 20.66 -8.67 23.88
CA PHE A 241 20.09 -7.46 23.30
C PHE A 241 20.20 -7.44 21.77
N HIS A 242 21.36 -7.84 21.22
CA HIS A 242 21.62 -8.02 19.80
C HIS A 242 22.54 -9.23 19.63
N VAL A 243 22.09 -10.22 18.91
CA VAL A 243 22.85 -11.43 18.65
C VAL A 243 22.84 -11.80 17.18
N GLY A 244 23.80 -12.63 16.80
CA GLY A 244 23.83 -13.24 15.48
C GLY A 244 24.74 -14.44 15.42
N ALA A 245 24.83 -15.05 14.25
CA ALA A 245 25.69 -16.18 13.94
C ALA A 245 26.45 -15.96 12.64
N ALA A 246 27.70 -16.41 12.59
CA ALA A 246 28.55 -16.47 11.42
C ALA A 246 28.84 -17.93 11.08
N LEU A 247 28.49 -18.33 9.87
CA LEU A 247 28.70 -19.67 9.33
C LEU A 247 29.80 -19.59 8.28
N SER A 248 30.82 -20.41 8.39
CA SER A 248 31.97 -20.45 7.47
C SER A 248 31.91 -21.66 6.55
N PHE A 249 32.33 -21.48 5.31
CA PHE A 249 32.32 -22.48 4.27
C PHE A 249 33.64 -22.44 3.48
N LYS A 250 33.97 -23.55 2.87
CA LYS A 250 34.98 -23.63 1.82
C LYS A 250 34.26 -23.78 0.50
N THR A 251 34.59 -22.95 -0.48
CA THR A 251 33.91 -22.90 -1.77
C THR A 251 34.85 -23.07 -2.95
N GLU A 252 34.36 -23.70 -4.02
CA GLU A 252 34.98 -23.70 -5.33
C GLU A 252 34.47 -22.50 -6.16
N ASN A 253 35.07 -22.28 -7.33
CA ASN A 253 34.72 -21.14 -8.17
C ASN A 253 33.26 -21.23 -8.68
N ASN A 254 32.48 -20.16 -8.50
CA ASN A 254 31.06 -20.09 -8.81
C ASN A 254 30.19 -21.13 -8.07
N GLU A 255 30.64 -21.58 -6.89
CA GLU A 255 29.83 -22.48 -6.09
C GLU A 255 28.66 -21.75 -5.47
N LYS A 256 27.48 -22.38 -5.57
CA LYS A 256 26.23 -21.86 -5.03
C LYS A 256 25.94 -22.51 -3.69
N ILE A 257 25.66 -21.70 -2.68
CA ILE A 257 25.14 -22.13 -1.39
C ILE A 257 23.72 -21.61 -1.26
N THR A 258 22.79 -22.53 -0.99
CA THR A 258 21.36 -22.19 -0.84
C THR A 258 20.97 -22.19 0.63
N ALA A 259 20.21 -21.16 1.05
CA ALA A 259 19.58 -21.10 2.36
C ALA A 259 18.06 -21.04 2.20
N LYS A 260 17.34 -21.98 2.83
CA LYS A 260 15.87 -21.99 2.93
C LYS A 260 15.48 -21.41 4.26
N VAL A 261 14.66 -20.36 4.23
CA VAL A 261 14.28 -19.55 5.40
C VAL A 261 12.78 -19.53 5.55
N ALA A 262 12.27 -19.69 6.76
CA ALA A 262 10.87 -19.37 7.09
C ALA A 262 10.78 -18.84 8.52
N SER A 263 9.69 -18.11 8.78
CA SER A 263 9.42 -17.59 10.11
C SER A 263 7.97 -17.79 10.55
N SER A 264 7.72 -17.51 11.83
CA SER A 264 6.41 -17.62 12.47
C SER A 264 6.35 -16.68 13.67
N PHE A 265 5.19 -16.08 13.90
CA PHE A 265 4.93 -15.34 15.15
C PHE A 265 4.45 -16.26 16.29
N ILE A 266 4.26 -17.56 16.02
CA ILE A 266 3.70 -18.54 16.97
C ILE A 266 4.79 -19.32 17.68
N SER A 267 5.66 -20.03 16.94
CA SER A 267 6.73 -20.85 17.52
C SER A 267 7.78 -21.28 16.48
N LEU A 268 8.88 -21.88 16.95
CA LEU A 268 9.91 -22.50 16.08
C LEU A 268 9.34 -23.68 15.29
N GLU A 269 8.49 -24.51 15.91
CA GLU A 269 7.85 -25.66 15.27
C GLU A 269 6.92 -25.19 14.15
N GLN A 270 6.21 -24.08 14.35
CA GLN A 270 5.38 -23.48 13.32
C GLN A 270 6.22 -22.89 12.18
N ALA A 271 7.38 -22.27 12.47
CA ALA A 271 8.31 -21.80 11.45
C ALA A 271 8.85 -22.95 10.58
N GLU A 272 9.17 -24.11 11.19
CA GLU A 272 9.55 -25.32 10.46
C GLU A 272 8.41 -25.87 9.61
N LEU A 273 7.18 -25.83 10.12
CA LEU A 273 5.99 -26.23 9.38
C LEU A 273 5.75 -25.35 8.17
N ASN A 274 5.88 -24.02 8.31
CA ASN A 274 5.79 -23.06 7.22
C ASN A 274 6.85 -23.33 6.16
N LEU A 275 8.10 -23.55 6.55
CA LEU A 275 9.19 -23.89 5.63
C LEU A 275 8.88 -25.16 4.83
N LYS A 276 8.43 -26.21 5.52
CA LYS A 276 8.09 -27.49 4.89
C LYS A 276 6.94 -27.37 3.88
N ARG A 277 5.91 -26.57 4.20
CA ARG A 277 4.74 -26.36 3.33
C ARG A 277 5.04 -25.54 2.11
N GLU A 278 5.75 -24.43 2.30
CA GLU A 278 5.90 -23.41 1.26
C GLU A 278 7.11 -23.66 0.37
N ILE A 279 8.20 -24.25 0.92
CA ILE A 279 9.43 -24.52 0.19
C ILE A 279 9.67 -26.04 0.07
N GLY A 280 9.65 -26.77 1.20
CA GLY A 280 9.84 -28.22 1.21
C GLY A 280 11.10 -28.66 0.45
N SER A 281 10.90 -29.52 -0.56
CA SER A 281 11.96 -30.01 -1.44
C SER A 281 12.23 -29.16 -2.67
N ASP A 282 11.48 -28.05 -2.88
CA ASP A 282 11.65 -27.20 -4.06
C ASP A 282 13.08 -26.67 -4.19
N THR A 283 13.59 -26.69 -5.41
CA THR A 283 14.83 -25.99 -5.76
C THR A 283 14.57 -24.48 -5.82
N PHE A 284 15.63 -23.70 -5.83
CA PHE A 284 15.55 -22.24 -5.99
C PHE A 284 14.75 -21.83 -7.23
N ASP A 285 15.02 -22.46 -8.38
CA ASP A 285 14.34 -22.17 -9.66
C ASP A 285 12.86 -22.59 -9.64
N GLN A 286 12.51 -23.66 -8.95
CA GLN A 286 11.11 -24.06 -8.79
C GLN A 286 10.33 -23.05 -7.96
N THR A 287 10.89 -22.57 -6.85
CA THR A 287 10.27 -21.53 -6.03
C THR A 287 10.15 -20.22 -6.82
N LYS A 288 11.20 -19.84 -7.58
CA LYS A 288 11.17 -18.66 -8.46
C LYS A 288 10.04 -18.74 -9.47
N THR A 289 9.88 -19.87 -10.12
CA THR A 289 8.81 -20.10 -11.11
C THR A 289 7.42 -19.99 -10.47
N LYS A 290 7.21 -20.59 -9.29
CA LYS A 290 5.95 -20.51 -8.54
C LYS A 290 5.63 -19.07 -8.15
N ALA A 291 6.58 -18.34 -7.62
CA ALA A 291 6.40 -16.94 -7.23
C ALA A 291 6.09 -16.03 -8.43
N ALA A 292 6.76 -16.23 -9.58
CA ALA A 292 6.46 -15.52 -10.82
C ALA A 292 5.04 -15.82 -11.33
N ALA A 293 4.63 -17.10 -11.30
CA ALA A 293 3.30 -17.52 -11.74
C ALA A 293 2.20 -16.90 -10.87
N LEU A 294 2.40 -16.86 -9.55
CA LEU A 294 1.47 -16.22 -8.61
C LEU A 294 1.26 -14.74 -8.95
N TRP A 295 2.34 -13.98 -9.11
CA TRP A 295 2.25 -12.57 -9.49
C TRP A 295 1.63 -12.37 -10.88
N ASN A 296 1.99 -13.16 -11.88
CA ASN A 296 1.38 -13.07 -13.20
C ASN A 296 -0.13 -13.34 -13.17
N THR A 297 -0.59 -14.23 -12.29
CA THR A 297 -2.02 -14.50 -12.10
C THR A 297 -2.73 -13.27 -11.52
N GLU A 298 -2.19 -12.66 -10.48
CA GLU A 298 -2.84 -11.51 -9.85
C GLU A 298 -2.76 -10.25 -10.73
N LEU A 299 -1.62 -9.96 -11.34
CA LEU A 299 -1.48 -8.84 -12.27
C LEU A 299 -2.38 -9.01 -13.51
N GLY A 300 -2.55 -10.24 -14.00
CA GLY A 300 -3.39 -10.57 -15.15
C GLY A 300 -4.89 -10.45 -14.91
N ARG A 301 -5.32 -10.18 -13.68
CA ARG A 301 -6.73 -9.82 -13.43
C ARG A 301 -7.13 -8.49 -14.06
N ILE A 302 -6.17 -7.64 -14.39
CA ILE A 302 -6.41 -6.41 -15.15
C ILE A 302 -5.57 -6.45 -16.43
N GLU A 303 -6.25 -6.56 -17.56
CA GLU A 303 -5.63 -6.44 -18.88
C GLU A 303 -5.77 -5.01 -19.40
N ILE A 304 -4.68 -4.46 -19.91
CA ILE A 304 -4.64 -3.11 -20.51
C ILE A 304 -4.07 -3.20 -21.92
N GLU A 305 -4.58 -2.36 -22.83
CA GLU A 305 -4.11 -2.29 -24.22
C GLU A 305 -3.98 -0.83 -24.69
N GLY A 306 -3.00 -0.56 -25.53
CA GLY A 306 -2.87 0.71 -26.25
C GLY A 306 -2.15 1.83 -25.48
N GLY A 307 -1.35 1.47 -24.49
CA GLY A 307 -0.43 2.37 -23.80
C GLY A 307 1.00 2.28 -24.33
N THR A 308 1.88 3.17 -23.83
CA THR A 308 3.33 3.07 -24.00
C THR A 308 3.92 2.03 -23.04
N VAL A 309 5.15 1.57 -23.29
CA VAL A 309 5.86 0.66 -22.38
C VAL A 309 6.02 1.30 -20.99
N GLU A 310 6.25 2.61 -20.93
CA GLU A 310 6.34 3.36 -19.68
C GLU A 310 5.02 3.32 -18.91
N GLN A 311 3.89 3.55 -19.58
CA GLN A 311 2.57 3.47 -18.95
C GLN A 311 2.23 2.05 -18.47
N TYR A 312 2.66 1.00 -19.20
CA TYR A 312 2.53 -0.39 -18.73
C TYR A 312 3.34 -0.63 -17.46
N ARG A 313 4.59 -0.16 -17.41
CA ARG A 313 5.45 -0.29 -16.23
C ARG A 313 4.87 0.46 -15.03
N THR A 314 4.46 1.70 -15.21
CA THR A 314 3.84 2.49 -14.14
C THR A 314 2.57 1.82 -13.63
N PHE A 315 1.69 1.36 -14.52
CA PHE A 315 0.43 0.72 -14.16
C PHE A 315 0.64 -0.59 -13.39
N TYR A 316 1.44 -1.52 -13.91
CA TYR A 316 1.65 -2.80 -13.25
C TYR A 316 2.52 -2.67 -11.99
N THR A 317 3.38 -1.66 -11.89
CA THR A 317 4.09 -1.35 -10.64
C THR A 317 3.14 -0.79 -9.59
N ALA A 318 2.24 0.13 -9.95
CA ALA A 318 1.19 0.61 -9.05
C ALA A 318 0.26 -0.55 -8.61
N LEU A 319 -0.18 -1.41 -9.53
CA LEU A 319 -1.00 -2.57 -9.19
C LEU A 319 -0.27 -3.54 -8.24
N TYR A 320 1.03 -3.78 -8.44
CA TYR A 320 1.84 -4.55 -7.51
C TYR A 320 1.85 -3.92 -6.10
N ARG A 321 2.01 -2.60 -5.97
CA ARG A 321 1.99 -1.90 -4.69
C ARG A 321 0.65 -2.04 -3.97
N VAL A 322 -0.46 -1.93 -4.68
CA VAL A 322 -1.82 -2.14 -4.13
C VAL A 322 -2.00 -3.53 -3.52
N LEU A 323 -1.28 -4.54 -4.04
CA LEU A 323 -1.41 -5.93 -3.60
C LEU A 323 -0.40 -6.34 -2.50
N LEU A 324 0.30 -5.39 -1.89
CA LEU A 324 1.23 -5.68 -0.79
C LEU A 324 0.55 -5.64 0.58
N PHE A 325 -0.38 -4.72 0.81
CA PHE A 325 -1.02 -4.45 2.10
C PHE A 325 -2.55 -4.57 2.02
N PRO A 326 -3.25 -4.85 3.16
CA PRO A 326 -2.71 -5.24 4.46
C PRO A 326 -2.04 -6.62 4.41
N ARG A 327 -1.02 -6.84 5.27
CA ARG A 327 -0.36 -8.14 5.34
C ARG A 327 -1.24 -9.17 6.02
N LYS A 328 -1.14 -10.43 5.56
CA LYS A 328 -1.60 -11.60 6.33
C LYS A 328 -0.78 -11.69 7.62
N PHE A 329 -1.45 -11.84 8.74
CA PHE A 329 -0.83 -12.04 10.05
C PHE A 329 -1.37 -13.30 10.71
N TYR A 330 -1.61 -14.33 9.91
CA TYR A 330 -2.12 -15.64 10.31
C TYR A 330 -1.32 -16.76 9.64
N GLU A 331 -1.40 -17.93 10.23
CA GLU A 331 -0.67 -19.11 9.82
C GLU A 331 -1.60 -20.31 9.75
N LEU A 332 -1.13 -21.43 9.18
CA LEU A 332 -1.83 -22.71 9.21
C LEU A 332 -1.15 -23.63 10.21
N ASN A 333 -1.87 -24.11 11.22
CA ASN A 333 -1.32 -25.07 12.19
C ASN A 333 -1.17 -26.46 11.58
N ALA A 334 -0.67 -27.44 12.35
CA ALA A 334 -0.46 -28.81 11.87
C ALA A 334 -1.73 -29.52 11.39
N ALA A 335 -2.91 -29.09 11.87
CA ALA A 335 -4.21 -29.59 11.43
C ALA A 335 -4.77 -28.85 10.19
N ASN A 336 -3.99 -27.93 9.58
CA ASN A 336 -4.42 -27.00 8.53
C ASN A 336 -5.53 -26.02 8.93
N GLU A 337 -5.65 -25.72 10.22
CA GLU A 337 -6.55 -24.68 10.71
C GLU A 337 -5.86 -23.33 10.71
N ILE A 338 -6.62 -22.26 10.41
CA ILE A 338 -6.14 -20.90 10.44
C ILE A 338 -6.01 -20.45 11.90
N VAL A 339 -4.81 -20.04 12.27
CA VAL A 339 -4.45 -19.54 13.61
C VAL A 339 -3.55 -18.32 13.50
N HIS A 340 -3.52 -17.48 14.52
CA HIS A 340 -2.63 -16.34 14.57
C HIS A 340 -2.12 -16.08 15.99
N TYR A 341 -0.96 -15.44 16.08
CA TYR A 341 -0.54 -14.74 17.29
C TYR A 341 -1.28 -13.42 17.37
N SER A 342 -1.99 -13.16 18.46
CA SER A 342 -2.68 -11.88 18.67
C SER A 342 -1.68 -10.78 19.03
N PRO A 343 -1.49 -9.75 18.20
CA PRO A 343 -0.63 -8.61 18.53
C PRO A 343 -1.25 -7.71 19.61
N TYR A 344 -2.45 -8.03 20.09
CA TYR A 344 -3.20 -7.25 21.07
C TYR A 344 -3.13 -7.82 22.48
N ASN A 345 -3.25 -9.15 22.63
CA ASN A 345 -3.26 -9.81 23.94
C ASN A 345 -2.13 -10.86 24.12
N GLY A 346 -1.40 -11.20 23.06
CA GLY A 346 -0.26 -12.12 23.11
C GLY A 346 -0.62 -13.61 23.11
N GLU A 347 -1.88 -13.95 22.87
CA GLU A 347 -2.35 -15.35 22.80
C GLU A 347 -2.25 -15.88 21.37
N VAL A 348 -2.23 -17.21 21.22
CA VAL A 348 -2.38 -17.88 19.92
C VAL A 348 -3.85 -18.29 19.78
N LEU A 349 -4.53 -17.72 18.80
CA LEU A 349 -5.98 -17.81 18.66
C LEU A 349 -6.38 -18.30 17.26
N PRO A 350 -7.56 -18.89 17.09
CA PRO A 350 -8.05 -19.32 15.78
C PRO A 350 -8.55 -18.13 14.94
N GLY A 351 -8.47 -18.28 13.62
CA GLY A 351 -9.03 -17.33 12.65
C GLY A 351 -8.04 -16.38 12.02
N TYR A 352 -8.55 -15.51 11.15
CA TYR A 352 -7.79 -14.54 10.38
C TYR A 352 -7.31 -13.36 11.25
N MET A 353 -6.12 -12.87 10.93
CA MET A 353 -5.58 -11.61 11.42
C MET A 353 -4.84 -10.92 10.28
N PHE A 354 -4.94 -9.59 10.20
CA PHE A 354 -4.26 -8.75 9.22
C PHE A 354 -3.63 -7.54 9.91
N THR A 355 -2.56 -7.01 9.34
CA THR A 355 -1.84 -5.89 9.91
C THR A 355 -1.16 -5.03 8.84
N ASP A 356 -0.41 -4.03 9.28
CA ASP A 356 0.31 -3.06 8.46
C ASP A 356 -0.61 -2.31 7.51
N ASN A 357 -1.60 -1.62 8.11
CA ASN A 357 -2.55 -0.82 7.37
C ASN A 357 -3.02 0.38 8.17
N GLY A 358 -3.04 1.55 7.51
CA GLY A 358 -3.70 2.77 7.94
C GLY A 358 -5.03 2.93 7.22
N PHE A 359 -6.14 2.91 7.96
CA PHE A 359 -7.47 3.04 7.35
C PHE A 359 -7.74 4.46 6.86
N TRP A 360 -7.12 5.48 7.48
CA TRP A 360 -7.21 6.86 7.01
C TRP A 360 -6.72 7.02 5.58
N ASP A 361 -5.65 6.32 5.23
CA ASP A 361 -5.08 6.31 3.88
C ASP A 361 -5.95 5.47 2.94
N THR A 362 -6.21 4.22 3.31
CA THR A 362 -6.63 3.14 2.41
C THR A 362 -8.14 3.07 2.14
N PHE A 363 -8.99 3.74 2.95
CA PHE A 363 -10.43 3.75 2.70
C PHE A 363 -10.80 4.40 1.37
N ARG A 364 -9.94 5.28 0.86
CA ARG A 364 -10.22 6.16 -0.29
C ARG A 364 -10.20 5.41 -1.62
N ALA A 365 -9.25 4.46 -1.80
CA ALA A 365 -9.16 3.69 -3.04
C ALA A 365 -8.80 2.22 -2.85
N VAL A 366 -7.90 1.86 -1.92
CA VAL A 366 -7.42 0.46 -1.75
C VAL A 366 -8.57 -0.47 -1.40
N PHE A 367 -9.35 -0.18 -0.36
CA PHE A 367 -10.49 -1.01 0.04
C PHE A 367 -11.61 -1.03 -1.01
N PRO A 368 -12.03 0.09 -1.62
CA PRO A 368 -12.91 0.05 -2.78
C PRO A 368 -12.39 -0.81 -3.94
N PHE A 369 -11.09 -0.82 -4.20
CA PHE A 369 -10.49 -1.72 -5.18
C PHE A 369 -10.63 -3.18 -4.78
N PHE A 370 -10.41 -3.52 -3.51
CA PHE A 370 -10.57 -4.89 -3.02
C PHE A 370 -12.03 -5.35 -3.07
N THR A 371 -13.00 -4.49 -2.79
CA THR A 371 -14.41 -4.85 -2.90
C THR A 371 -14.80 -5.24 -4.34
N ILE A 372 -14.15 -4.68 -5.35
CA ILE A 372 -14.35 -5.02 -6.76
C ILE A 372 -13.58 -6.28 -7.14
N MET A 373 -12.28 -6.28 -6.91
CA MET A 373 -11.37 -7.28 -7.48
C MET A 373 -11.18 -8.52 -6.59
N TYR A 374 -11.33 -8.35 -5.25
CA TYR A 374 -10.98 -9.36 -4.23
C TYR A 374 -12.03 -9.46 -3.12
N PRO A 375 -13.33 -9.66 -3.42
CA PRO A 375 -14.39 -9.70 -2.41
C PRO A 375 -14.19 -10.81 -1.35
N GLU A 376 -13.61 -11.96 -1.72
CA GLU A 376 -13.30 -13.04 -0.76
C GLU A 376 -12.19 -12.61 0.22
N TYR A 377 -11.13 -11.96 -0.27
CA TYR A 377 -10.07 -11.42 0.57
C TYR A 377 -10.59 -10.31 1.48
N THR A 378 -11.46 -9.45 0.97
CA THR A 378 -12.15 -8.42 1.76
C THR A 378 -12.96 -9.05 2.90
N SER A 379 -13.69 -10.14 2.63
CA SER A 379 -14.42 -10.88 3.68
C SER A 379 -13.49 -11.41 4.77
N GLN A 380 -12.31 -11.93 4.40
CA GLN A 380 -11.31 -12.40 5.37
C GLN A 380 -10.76 -11.25 6.22
N ILE A 381 -10.50 -10.07 5.62
CA ILE A 381 -10.06 -8.88 6.35
C ILE A 381 -11.14 -8.43 7.33
N MET A 382 -12.42 -8.40 6.93
CA MET A 382 -13.53 -8.05 7.81
C MET A 382 -13.65 -9.04 8.99
N GLN A 383 -13.45 -10.34 8.76
CA GLN A 383 -13.39 -11.33 9.85
C GLN A 383 -12.15 -11.10 10.75
N GLY A 384 -11.03 -10.68 10.21
CA GLY A 384 -9.85 -10.26 10.97
C GLY A 384 -10.15 -9.08 11.90
N LEU A 385 -10.95 -8.10 11.44
CA LEU A 385 -11.41 -6.98 12.29
C LEU A 385 -12.34 -7.43 13.41
N VAL A 386 -13.22 -8.44 13.16
CA VAL A 386 -14.01 -9.09 14.22
C VAL A 386 -13.10 -9.66 15.30
N ASN A 387 -12.05 -10.38 14.90
CA ASN A 387 -11.10 -10.97 15.82
C ASN A 387 -10.34 -9.88 16.60
N THR A 388 -9.85 -8.85 15.91
CA THR A 388 -9.20 -7.70 16.54
C THR A 388 -10.07 -7.05 17.62
N TYR A 389 -11.37 -6.84 17.34
CA TYR A 389 -12.29 -6.28 18.33
C TYR A 389 -12.47 -7.21 19.53
N LYS A 390 -12.66 -8.53 19.31
CA LYS A 390 -12.80 -9.51 20.38
C LYS A 390 -11.57 -9.63 21.28
N GLU A 391 -10.38 -9.41 20.71
CA GLU A 391 -9.08 -9.57 21.38
C GLU A 391 -8.58 -8.30 22.08
N SER A 392 -8.84 -7.12 21.49
CA SER A 392 -8.42 -5.82 22.03
C SER A 392 -9.54 -5.02 22.68
N GLY A 393 -10.78 -5.31 22.34
CA GLY A 393 -11.94 -4.50 22.68
C GLY A 393 -12.16 -3.29 21.78
N TRP A 394 -11.35 -3.09 20.70
CA TRP A 394 -11.38 -1.92 19.82
C TRP A 394 -11.15 -2.30 18.37
N LEU A 395 -11.71 -1.52 17.43
CA LEU A 395 -11.25 -1.55 16.04
C LEU A 395 -9.96 -0.73 15.90
N PRO A 396 -8.99 -1.19 15.11
CA PRO A 396 -7.79 -0.42 14.81
C PRO A 396 -8.11 0.69 13.80
N GLU A 397 -7.40 1.81 13.87
CA GLU A 397 -7.37 2.82 12.80
C GLU A 397 -6.01 2.81 12.09
N TRP A 398 -4.95 2.47 12.83
CA TRP A 398 -3.64 2.09 12.32
C TRP A 398 -3.12 0.86 13.09
N ALA A 399 -2.72 -0.17 12.38
CA ALA A 399 -2.15 -1.39 12.95
C ALA A 399 -0.76 -1.70 12.39
N SER A 400 0.24 -1.96 13.28
CA SER A 400 1.59 -2.38 12.87
C SER A 400 2.41 -2.90 14.08
N PRO A 401 2.36 -4.22 14.45
CA PRO A 401 1.27 -5.13 14.12
C PRO A 401 0.02 -4.93 14.98
N GLY A 402 0.10 -4.35 16.18
CA GLY A 402 -1.03 -3.94 17.02
C GLY A 402 -1.39 -2.46 16.84
N HIS A 403 -2.21 -1.92 17.75
CA HIS A 403 -2.62 -0.51 17.69
C HIS A 403 -1.44 0.46 17.68
N ARG A 404 -1.46 1.41 16.75
CA ARG A 404 -0.49 2.51 16.67
C ARG A 404 -1.21 3.83 16.86
N ASP A 405 -0.61 4.74 17.63
CA ASP A 405 -1.10 6.11 17.79
C ASP A 405 -0.64 6.97 16.62
N CYS A 406 -1.39 6.88 15.51
CA CYS A 406 -1.06 7.50 14.24
C CYS A 406 -2.33 7.90 13.49
N MET A 407 -2.32 9.04 12.81
CA MET A 407 -3.39 9.59 11.99
C MET A 407 -4.68 9.94 12.75
N VAL A 408 -5.69 10.36 12.01
CA VAL A 408 -6.97 10.86 12.49
C VAL A 408 -8.12 10.05 11.89
N GLY A 409 -9.32 10.22 12.42
CA GLY A 409 -10.52 9.58 11.89
C GLY A 409 -10.94 8.30 12.62
N SER A 410 -12.04 7.73 12.19
CA SER A 410 -12.54 6.39 12.56
C SER A 410 -12.94 5.65 11.27
N ASN A 411 -11.96 5.53 10.38
CA ASN A 411 -12.15 5.18 8.97
C ASN A 411 -12.33 3.67 8.76
N SER A 412 -12.01 2.84 9.76
CA SER A 412 -12.37 1.42 9.78
C SER A 412 -13.89 1.23 9.59
N ALA A 413 -14.71 2.13 10.14
CA ALA A 413 -16.17 2.11 9.96
C ALA A 413 -16.60 2.26 8.49
N ILE A 414 -15.89 3.13 7.73
CA ILE A 414 -16.17 3.36 6.31
C ILE A 414 -15.94 2.08 5.50
N ASN A 415 -14.81 1.41 5.75
CA ASN A 415 -14.47 0.18 5.04
C ASN A 415 -15.42 -0.98 5.36
N ILE A 416 -15.82 -1.12 6.62
CA ILE A 416 -16.80 -2.13 7.05
C ILE A 416 -18.17 -1.87 6.41
N ALA A 417 -18.62 -0.60 6.40
CA ALA A 417 -19.87 -0.22 5.78
C ALA A 417 -19.83 -0.47 4.26
N ASP A 418 -18.79 -0.01 3.56
CA ASP A 418 -18.65 -0.22 2.11
C ASP A 418 -18.66 -1.72 1.76
N ALA A 419 -17.88 -2.56 2.46
CA ALA A 419 -17.84 -3.99 2.23
C ALA A 419 -19.25 -4.63 2.37
N TYR A 420 -19.98 -4.29 3.43
CA TYR A 420 -21.32 -4.83 3.65
C TYR A 420 -22.33 -4.36 2.60
N LEU A 421 -22.31 -3.06 2.26
CA LEU A 421 -23.19 -2.44 1.26
C LEU A 421 -22.90 -2.94 -0.17
N ARG A 422 -21.65 -3.41 -0.45
CA ARG A 422 -21.30 -4.11 -1.70
C ARG A 422 -21.77 -5.57 -1.74
N GLY A 423 -22.39 -6.06 -0.69
CA GLY A 423 -22.88 -7.43 -0.61
C GLY A 423 -21.84 -8.46 -0.19
N ILE A 424 -20.67 -8.02 0.29
CA ILE A 424 -19.64 -8.92 0.81
C ILE A 424 -20.12 -9.45 2.17
N ARG A 425 -20.03 -10.76 2.35
CA ARG A 425 -20.54 -11.51 3.51
C ARG A 425 -19.50 -12.54 3.93
N GLY A 426 -19.78 -13.31 4.98
CA GLY A 426 -18.92 -14.38 5.50
C GLY A 426 -18.14 -13.96 6.74
N TYR A 427 -18.56 -12.91 7.41
CA TYR A 427 -18.01 -12.39 8.67
C TYR A 427 -19.14 -11.93 9.61
N ASP A 428 -18.83 -11.77 10.90
CA ASP A 428 -19.79 -11.38 11.94
C ASP A 428 -20.00 -9.85 11.91
N ILE A 429 -20.96 -9.40 11.10
CA ILE A 429 -21.27 -7.97 10.94
C ILE A 429 -21.88 -7.36 12.20
N GLU A 430 -22.62 -8.14 13.00
CA GLU A 430 -23.23 -7.62 14.24
C GLU A 430 -22.15 -7.22 15.26
N THR A 431 -21.13 -8.06 15.42
CA THR A 431 -19.96 -7.73 16.23
C THR A 431 -19.22 -6.50 15.69
N LEU A 432 -19.07 -6.37 14.37
CA LEU A 432 -18.43 -5.18 13.77
C LEU A 432 -19.28 -3.93 13.96
N TYR A 433 -20.60 -4.02 13.85
CA TYR A 433 -21.49 -2.89 14.10
C TYR A 433 -21.39 -2.42 15.57
N GLU A 434 -21.42 -3.34 16.54
CA GLU A 434 -21.17 -3.04 17.95
C GLU A 434 -19.82 -2.31 18.15
N ALA A 435 -18.77 -2.82 17.51
CA ALA A 435 -17.44 -2.25 17.58
C ALA A 435 -17.38 -0.82 17.01
N ILE A 436 -18.02 -0.59 15.86
CA ILE A 436 -18.12 0.74 15.23
C ILE A 436 -18.87 1.70 16.17
N ILE A 437 -19.99 1.30 16.75
CA ILE A 437 -20.76 2.13 17.68
C ILE A 437 -19.92 2.48 18.92
N LYS A 438 -19.16 1.53 19.46
CA LYS A 438 -18.22 1.79 20.56
C LYS A 438 -17.14 2.78 20.17
N ASN A 439 -16.44 2.54 19.04
CA ASN A 439 -15.38 3.44 18.57
C ASN A 439 -15.90 4.86 18.30
N SER A 440 -17.13 5.01 17.75
CA SER A 440 -17.71 6.31 17.43
C SER A 440 -18.14 7.15 18.66
N ASN A 441 -18.28 6.52 19.82
CA ASN A 441 -18.78 7.18 21.04
C ASN A 441 -17.76 7.26 22.19
N SER A 442 -16.56 6.72 22.00
CA SER A 442 -15.57 6.59 23.09
C SER A 442 -14.16 6.90 22.61
N VAL A 443 -13.33 7.37 23.55
CA VAL A 443 -11.88 7.47 23.37
C VAL A 443 -11.26 6.11 23.65
N GLY A 444 -10.38 5.66 22.79
CA GLY A 444 -9.71 4.36 22.88
C GLY A 444 -8.44 4.37 23.74
N PRO A 445 -7.64 3.28 23.68
CA PRO A 445 -6.42 3.16 24.46
C PRO A 445 -5.29 4.12 24.02
N VAL A 446 -5.36 4.59 22.78
CA VAL A 446 -4.49 5.62 22.18
C VAL A 446 -5.35 6.62 21.40
N ASN A 447 -4.84 7.82 21.13
CA ASN A 447 -5.65 8.90 20.55
C ASN A 447 -6.22 8.61 19.14
N SER A 448 -5.56 7.76 18.37
CA SER A 448 -6.03 7.35 17.04
C SER A 448 -7.07 6.22 17.07
N VAL A 449 -7.31 5.58 18.21
CA VAL A 449 -8.30 4.49 18.36
C VAL A 449 -9.54 5.02 19.06
N GLY A 450 -10.72 4.70 18.54
CA GLY A 450 -11.96 5.36 18.92
C GLY A 450 -12.01 6.79 18.36
N ARG A 451 -12.59 7.74 19.11
CA ARG A 451 -12.67 9.15 18.70
C ARG A 451 -12.09 10.07 19.75
N TYR A 452 -10.88 10.56 19.50
CA TYR A 452 -10.28 11.60 20.37
C TYR A 452 -11.08 12.89 20.28
N GLY A 453 -11.56 13.40 21.43
CA GLY A 453 -12.48 14.55 21.50
C GLY A 453 -13.95 14.17 21.29
N ALA A 454 -14.32 12.88 21.44
CA ALA A 454 -15.71 12.38 21.28
C ALA A 454 -16.72 13.15 22.16
N GLU A 455 -16.33 13.54 23.38
CA GLU A 455 -17.19 14.31 24.29
C GLU A 455 -17.59 15.66 23.72
N TYR A 456 -16.72 16.32 22.96
CA TYR A 456 -17.03 17.58 22.29
C TYR A 456 -17.82 17.34 21.02
N TYR A 457 -17.35 16.43 20.16
CA TYR A 457 -17.99 16.12 18.89
C TYR A 457 -19.44 15.68 19.07
N ASN A 458 -19.71 14.80 20.04
CA ASN A 458 -21.05 14.25 20.29
C ASN A 458 -22.03 15.28 20.87
N ASN A 459 -21.54 16.34 21.56
CA ASN A 459 -22.38 17.33 22.22
C ASN A 459 -22.48 18.66 21.46
N LEU A 460 -21.41 19.06 20.74
CA LEU A 460 -21.33 20.36 20.08
C LEU A 460 -21.44 20.24 18.55
N GLY A 461 -21.29 19.03 18.00
CA GLY A 461 -21.21 18.79 16.56
C GLY A 461 -19.85 19.09 15.94
N TYR A 462 -18.85 19.41 16.75
CA TYR A 462 -17.46 19.59 16.31
C TYR A 462 -16.50 19.46 17.49
N ILE A 463 -15.23 19.30 17.21
CA ILE A 463 -14.16 19.34 18.22
C ILE A 463 -13.64 20.79 18.27
N PRO A 464 -13.73 21.47 19.43
CA PRO A 464 -13.27 22.86 19.51
C PRO A 464 -11.76 23.00 19.36
N TYR A 465 -11.35 24.13 18.79
CA TYR A 465 -9.94 24.46 18.56
C TYR A 465 -9.17 24.73 19.88
N ASP A 466 -9.85 25.25 20.89
CA ASP A 466 -9.27 25.73 22.14
C ASP A 466 -9.35 24.75 23.33
N VAL A 467 -9.55 23.44 23.05
CA VAL A 467 -9.68 22.41 24.12
C VAL A 467 -8.48 21.45 24.21
N GLY A 468 -7.40 21.72 23.47
CA GLY A 468 -6.19 20.90 23.51
C GLY A 468 -6.24 19.59 22.71
N VAL A 469 -7.25 19.41 21.87
CA VAL A 469 -7.31 18.31 20.89
C VAL A 469 -6.72 18.82 19.58
N ASN A 470 -5.57 18.26 19.19
CA ASN A 470 -4.91 18.61 17.93
C ASN A 470 -5.74 18.16 16.72
N GLU A 471 -5.51 18.80 15.57
CA GLU A 471 -6.13 18.41 14.29
C GLU A 471 -7.66 18.35 14.36
N ASN A 472 -8.24 19.21 15.18
CA ASN A 472 -9.64 19.20 15.58
C ASN A 472 -10.61 19.33 14.40
N ALA A 473 -10.30 20.18 13.41
CA ALA A 473 -11.14 20.32 12.22
C ALA A 473 -11.03 19.07 11.32
N ALA A 474 -9.84 18.53 11.09
CA ALA A 474 -9.64 17.29 10.34
C ALA A 474 -10.41 16.13 10.98
N ARG A 475 -10.28 15.90 12.30
CA ARG A 475 -11.03 14.88 13.03
C ARG A 475 -12.54 15.05 12.89
N THR A 476 -13.04 16.27 12.99
CA THR A 476 -14.48 16.54 12.83
C THR A 476 -14.98 16.17 11.44
N LEU A 477 -14.23 16.48 10.38
CA LEU A 477 -14.58 16.15 9.00
C LEU A 477 -14.58 14.63 8.76
N GLU A 478 -13.56 13.94 9.22
CA GLU A 478 -13.45 12.48 9.11
C GLU A 478 -14.58 11.77 9.88
N TYR A 479 -14.90 12.23 11.09
CA TYR A 479 -15.99 11.66 11.88
C TYR A 479 -17.35 11.89 11.21
N ALA A 480 -17.57 13.01 10.55
CA ALA A 480 -18.82 13.27 9.83
C ALA A 480 -19.03 12.29 8.67
N PHE A 481 -17.98 11.97 7.92
CA PHE A 481 -18.08 10.96 6.86
C PHE A 481 -18.25 9.53 7.43
N ALA A 482 -17.53 9.20 8.50
CA ALA A 482 -17.73 7.92 9.17
C ALA A 482 -19.16 7.77 9.70
N ASP A 483 -19.76 8.84 10.26
CA ASP A 483 -21.15 8.82 10.74
C ASP A 483 -22.17 8.60 9.62
N TRP A 484 -21.98 9.20 8.44
CA TRP A 484 -22.79 8.88 7.28
C TRP A 484 -22.70 7.38 6.93
N SER A 485 -21.48 6.83 6.91
CA SER A 485 -21.27 5.40 6.62
C SER A 485 -21.94 4.49 7.65
N ILE A 486 -21.91 4.88 8.93
CA ILE A 486 -22.60 4.14 10.04
C ILE A 486 -24.12 4.20 9.84
N ALA A 487 -24.66 5.36 9.47
CA ALA A 487 -26.10 5.50 9.21
C ALA A 487 -26.55 4.59 8.05
N GLU A 488 -25.82 4.57 6.94
CA GLU A 488 -26.15 3.72 5.79
C GLU A 488 -26.01 2.23 6.11
N LEU A 489 -25.01 1.85 6.90
CA LEU A 489 -24.89 0.48 7.41
C LEU A 489 -26.02 0.14 8.37
N GLY A 490 -26.43 1.07 9.23
CA GLY A 490 -27.57 0.92 10.13
C GLY A 490 -28.89 0.66 9.39
N VAL A 491 -29.12 1.38 8.30
CA VAL A 491 -30.27 1.14 7.40
C VAL A 491 -30.22 -0.28 6.83
N ALA A 492 -29.05 -0.71 6.33
CA ALA A 492 -28.88 -2.03 5.72
C ALA A 492 -28.99 -3.20 6.74
N LEU A 493 -28.84 -2.91 8.03
CA LEU A 493 -28.96 -3.87 9.15
C LEU A 493 -30.27 -3.75 9.92
N ASP A 494 -31.24 -2.96 9.44
CA ASP A 494 -32.54 -2.72 10.11
C ASP A 494 -32.39 -2.26 11.57
N LYS A 495 -31.36 -1.39 11.85
CA LYS A 495 -31.15 -0.84 13.20
C LYS A 495 -32.25 0.14 13.60
N PRO A 496 -32.39 0.46 14.90
CA PRO A 496 -33.40 1.41 15.36
C PRO A 496 -33.31 2.77 14.66
N GLN A 497 -34.45 3.29 14.17
CA GLN A 497 -34.51 4.55 13.42
C GLN A 497 -33.85 5.71 14.18
N LYS A 498 -34.06 5.79 15.50
CA LYS A 498 -33.43 6.82 16.35
C LYS A 498 -31.90 6.81 16.27
N GLU A 499 -31.29 5.63 16.14
CA GLU A 499 -29.83 5.48 16.01
C GLU A 499 -29.37 5.89 14.63
N ILE A 500 -30.10 5.49 13.59
CA ILE A 500 -29.85 5.91 12.21
C ILE A 500 -29.91 7.43 12.09
N ASP A 501 -30.98 8.05 12.63
CA ASP A 501 -31.15 9.51 12.59
C ASP A 501 -30.03 10.24 13.31
N LEU A 502 -29.59 9.73 14.47
CA LEU A 502 -28.45 10.31 15.21
C LEU A 502 -27.19 10.42 14.34
N PHE A 503 -26.85 9.35 13.61
CA PHE A 503 -25.64 9.34 12.76
C PHE A 503 -25.85 10.14 11.48
N ARG A 504 -27.05 10.20 10.92
CA ARG A 504 -27.39 11.11 9.82
C ARG A 504 -27.24 12.57 10.22
N ASP A 505 -27.75 12.96 11.40
CA ASP A 505 -27.60 14.32 11.92
C ASP A 505 -26.12 14.66 12.12
N ARG A 506 -25.32 13.74 12.70
CA ARG A 506 -23.89 13.93 12.90
C ARG A 506 -23.10 14.04 11.59
N SER A 507 -23.56 13.39 10.54
CA SER A 507 -22.89 13.49 9.23
C SER A 507 -22.94 14.91 8.64
N LEU A 508 -23.85 15.77 9.10
CA LEU A 508 -23.94 17.17 8.74
C LEU A 508 -22.99 18.10 9.52
N ASN A 509 -22.25 17.55 10.48
CA ASN A 509 -21.35 18.30 11.37
C ASN A 509 -20.23 19.06 10.62
N TYR A 510 -19.86 18.64 9.41
CA TYR A 510 -18.92 19.38 8.57
C TYR A 510 -19.36 20.83 8.36
N LYS A 511 -20.68 21.13 8.35
CA LYS A 511 -21.24 22.48 8.17
C LYS A 511 -20.84 23.42 9.32
N GLN A 512 -20.53 22.89 10.51
CA GLN A 512 -20.09 23.68 11.65
C GLN A 512 -18.74 24.35 11.43
N LEU A 513 -17.90 23.76 10.58
CA LEU A 513 -16.53 24.20 10.34
C LEU A 513 -16.36 25.05 9.08
N PHE A 514 -17.38 25.11 8.22
CA PHE A 514 -17.31 25.93 7.01
C PHE A 514 -17.58 27.40 7.34
N ASP A 515 -16.59 28.26 7.04
CA ASP A 515 -16.70 29.71 7.17
C ASP A 515 -17.10 30.33 5.82
N PRO A 516 -18.39 30.73 5.65
CA PRO A 516 -18.89 31.22 4.38
C PRO A 516 -18.31 32.57 3.95
N GLU A 517 -17.77 33.37 4.89
CA GLU A 517 -17.18 34.67 4.56
C GLU A 517 -15.86 34.51 3.81
N ILE A 518 -15.08 33.47 4.15
CA ILE A 518 -13.79 33.21 3.52
C ILE A 518 -13.82 32.04 2.55
N GLY A 519 -14.85 31.18 2.59
CA GLY A 519 -15.02 30.03 1.73
C GLY A 519 -14.01 28.92 1.98
N PHE A 520 -13.77 28.58 3.25
CA PHE A 520 -12.87 27.50 3.68
C PHE A 520 -13.38 26.84 4.95
N MET A 521 -12.97 25.59 5.18
CA MET A 521 -13.04 24.95 6.51
C MET A 521 -12.06 25.62 7.46
N ARG A 522 -12.47 25.81 8.72
CA ARG A 522 -11.71 26.54 9.74
C ARG A 522 -11.93 25.98 11.13
N GLY A 523 -10.91 26.04 12.00
CA GLY A 523 -11.04 25.71 13.41
C GLY A 523 -12.01 26.68 14.13
N LYS A 524 -12.85 26.13 15.01
CA LYS A 524 -13.89 26.85 15.76
C LYS A 524 -13.71 26.62 17.25
N ASN A 525 -13.76 27.67 18.05
CA ASN A 525 -13.61 27.63 19.51
C ASN A 525 -14.88 27.05 20.19
N LYS A 526 -14.75 26.66 21.46
CA LYS A 526 -15.85 26.09 22.24
C LYS A 526 -17.04 27.05 22.42
N ASP A 527 -16.81 28.35 22.40
CA ASP A 527 -17.85 29.37 22.46
C ASP A 527 -18.54 29.66 21.13
N GLY A 528 -18.15 28.94 20.05
CA GLY A 528 -18.69 29.10 18.71
C GLY A 528 -17.99 30.17 17.87
N SER A 529 -17.03 30.91 18.40
CA SER A 529 -16.23 31.87 17.63
C SER A 529 -15.18 31.17 16.78
N TRP A 530 -14.77 31.79 15.67
CA TRP A 530 -13.70 31.26 14.83
C TRP A 530 -12.31 31.42 15.50
N ALA A 531 -11.42 30.44 15.30
CA ALA A 531 -10.02 30.55 15.72
C ALA A 531 -9.37 31.80 15.11
N LYS A 532 -8.70 32.64 15.95
CA LYS A 532 -8.23 33.94 15.50
C LYS A 532 -7.00 33.90 14.61
N THR A 533 -6.11 32.93 14.82
CA THR A 533 -4.85 32.78 14.06
C THR A 533 -5.05 31.90 12.83
N PHE A 534 -5.88 32.34 11.90
CA PHE A 534 -6.19 31.58 10.71
C PHE A 534 -5.58 32.20 9.45
N THR A 535 -4.87 31.37 8.67
CA THR A 535 -4.56 31.61 7.26
C THR A 535 -4.87 30.34 6.47
N PRO A 536 -5.44 30.43 5.24
CA PRO A 536 -5.84 29.22 4.48
C PRO A 536 -4.68 28.27 4.15
N ASP A 537 -3.46 28.78 4.14
CA ASP A 537 -2.21 28.10 3.83
C ASP A 537 -1.43 27.64 5.07
N LYS A 538 -2.03 27.70 6.27
CA LYS A 538 -1.40 27.16 7.47
C LYS A 538 -1.52 25.64 7.50
N TRP A 539 -0.38 24.97 7.47
CA TRP A 539 -0.28 23.52 7.53
C TRP A 539 -0.29 23.02 8.99
N GLY A 540 -1.02 21.92 9.24
CA GLY A 540 -1.20 21.35 10.56
C GLY A 540 -2.18 22.13 11.42
N ASP A 541 -1.99 22.15 12.76
CA ASP A 541 -2.82 22.84 13.74
C ASP A 541 -4.26 22.30 13.80
N ALA A 542 -5.21 22.92 13.09
CA ALA A 542 -6.56 22.40 12.95
C ALA A 542 -6.67 21.22 11.98
N PHE A 543 -5.67 20.98 11.15
CA PHE A 543 -5.65 20.00 10.08
C PHE A 543 -4.48 19.02 10.20
N THR A 544 -4.59 17.86 9.61
CA THR A 544 -3.54 16.85 9.55
C THR A 544 -2.81 16.98 8.21
N GLU A 545 -1.47 17.13 8.25
CA GLU A 545 -0.60 17.07 7.06
C GLU A 545 -1.16 17.83 5.85
N GLY A 546 -1.68 19.02 6.11
CA GLY A 546 -2.33 19.83 5.11
C GLY A 546 -2.84 21.15 5.67
N SER A 547 -3.50 21.92 4.83
CA SER A 547 -4.09 23.21 5.15
C SER A 547 -5.59 23.26 4.77
N SER A 548 -6.24 24.40 4.95
CA SER A 548 -7.63 24.58 4.50
C SER A 548 -7.80 24.38 2.99
N TRP A 549 -6.77 24.64 2.18
CA TRP A 549 -6.80 24.38 0.74
C TRP A 549 -7.04 22.91 0.41
N HIS A 550 -6.60 22.01 1.29
CA HIS A 550 -6.71 20.55 1.11
C HIS A 550 -7.96 20.01 1.79
N TRP A 551 -8.19 20.37 3.05
CA TRP A 551 -9.22 19.79 3.89
C TRP A 551 -10.64 20.30 3.62
N THR A 552 -10.80 21.45 2.96
CA THR A 552 -12.13 21.99 2.60
C THR A 552 -12.93 21.01 1.72
N TRP A 553 -12.27 20.12 1.00
CA TRP A 553 -12.89 19.15 0.10
C TRP A 553 -13.27 17.83 0.76
N CYS A 554 -12.87 17.58 2.01
CA CYS A 554 -13.10 16.31 2.72
C CYS A 554 -14.56 16.16 3.21
N VAL A 555 -15.51 16.37 2.31
CA VAL A 555 -16.95 16.13 2.47
C VAL A 555 -17.38 15.14 1.40
N PHE A 556 -16.95 13.90 1.55
CA PHE A 556 -17.08 12.86 0.52
C PHE A 556 -18.53 12.46 0.26
N HIS A 557 -19.38 12.45 1.30
CA HIS A 557 -20.76 11.99 1.26
C HIS A 557 -21.75 13.05 0.78
N ASP A 558 -21.37 14.34 0.80
CA ASP A 558 -22.29 15.43 0.48
C ASP A 558 -21.66 16.58 -0.30
N PRO A 559 -21.11 16.32 -1.52
CA PRO A 559 -20.51 17.38 -2.34
C PRO A 559 -21.48 18.52 -2.70
N ILE A 560 -22.77 18.25 -2.89
CA ILE A 560 -23.77 19.29 -3.20
C ILE A 560 -24.09 20.09 -1.94
N GLY A 561 -24.23 19.46 -0.76
CA GLY A 561 -24.38 20.19 0.51
C GLY A 561 -23.19 21.09 0.83
N LEU A 562 -21.99 20.67 0.43
CA LEU A 562 -20.80 21.53 0.48
C LEU A 562 -20.94 22.70 -0.50
N ALA A 563 -21.41 22.47 -1.73
CA ALA A 563 -21.64 23.53 -2.70
C ALA A 563 -22.70 24.55 -2.21
N ASP A 564 -23.74 24.08 -1.52
CA ASP A 564 -24.73 24.96 -0.88
C ASP A 564 -24.09 25.81 0.21
N SER A 565 -23.14 25.26 0.98
CA SER A 565 -22.39 26.02 1.99
C SER A 565 -21.53 27.13 1.37
N PHE A 566 -20.99 26.92 0.16
CA PHE A 566 -20.32 27.97 -0.64
C PHE A 566 -21.29 29.02 -1.19
N GLY A 567 -22.61 28.78 -1.16
CA GLY A 567 -23.64 29.61 -1.79
C GLY A 567 -23.85 29.30 -3.27
N GLY A 568 -23.59 28.04 -3.65
CA GLY A 568 -23.92 27.44 -4.94
C GLY A 568 -22.73 26.84 -5.69
N ILE A 569 -23.06 26.01 -6.67
CA ILE A 569 -22.14 25.23 -7.50
C ILE A 569 -21.04 26.10 -8.15
N GLU A 570 -21.40 27.27 -8.66
CA GLU A 570 -20.46 28.16 -9.33
C GLU A 570 -19.37 28.68 -8.39
N LYS A 571 -19.74 29.07 -7.15
CA LYS A 571 -18.78 29.56 -6.17
C LYS A 571 -17.83 28.46 -5.70
N MET A 572 -18.34 27.24 -5.43
CA MET A 572 -17.53 26.10 -5.09
C MET A 572 -16.58 25.73 -6.24
N ARG A 573 -17.07 25.71 -7.48
CA ARG A 573 -16.25 25.45 -8.66
C ARG A 573 -15.11 26.45 -8.84
N ASN A 574 -15.39 27.76 -8.67
CA ASN A 574 -14.38 28.80 -8.76
C ASN A 574 -13.32 28.65 -7.66
N ARG A 575 -13.70 28.21 -6.45
CA ARG A 575 -12.76 27.91 -5.38
C ARG A 575 -11.90 26.68 -5.71
N LEU A 576 -12.50 25.65 -6.30
CA LEU A 576 -11.77 24.45 -6.72
C LEU A 576 -10.80 24.75 -7.88
N ASP A 577 -11.19 25.62 -8.83
CA ASP A 577 -10.29 26.10 -9.89
C ASP A 577 -9.10 26.87 -9.28
N ALA A 578 -9.34 27.65 -8.23
CA ALA A 578 -8.28 28.40 -7.55
C ALA A 578 -7.23 27.52 -6.87
N VAL A 579 -7.55 26.28 -6.51
CA VAL A 579 -6.55 25.32 -5.98
C VAL A 579 -5.37 25.16 -6.94
N PHE A 580 -5.63 25.13 -8.24
CA PHE A 580 -4.62 24.89 -9.28
C PHE A 580 -3.90 26.15 -9.76
N THR A 581 -4.39 27.33 -9.38
CA THR A 581 -3.90 28.63 -9.90
C THR A 581 -3.41 29.55 -8.78
N ALA A 582 -3.77 29.30 -7.53
CA ALA A 582 -3.25 30.05 -6.39
C ALA A 582 -1.75 29.77 -6.21
N PRO A 583 -0.96 30.80 -5.84
CA PRO A 583 0.45 30.56 -5.51
C PRO A 583 0.60 29.50 -4.43
N PRO A 584 1.63 28.62 -4.49
CA PRO A 584 1.85 27.58 -3.51
C PRO A 584 2.51 28.14 -2.23
N THR A 585 1.89 29.16 -1.63
CA THR A 585 2.30 29.70 -0.34
C THR A 585 1.98 28.71 0.77
N PHE A 586 2.76 28.74 1.84
CA PHE A 586 2.54 27.90 3.01
C PHE A 586 2.97 28.60 4.30
N ASN A 587 2.37 28.21 5.40
CA ASN A 587 2.75 28.57 6.74
C ASN A 587 2.96 27.29 7.55
N ASP A 588 4.23 26.97 7.83
CA ASP A 588 4.68 25.75 8.54
C ASP A 588 4.92 25.96 10.04
N SER A 589 4.45 27.08 10.58
CA SER A 589 4.71 27.47 11.98
C SER A 589 4.24 26.46 13.03
N TYR A 590 3.28 25.59 12.70
CA TYR A 590 2.83 24.51 13.57
C TYR A 590 3.87 23.41 13.72
N TYR A 591 4.48 22.98 12.62
CA TYR A 591 5.51 21.95 12.60
C TYR A 591 6.89 22.49 13.00
N GLY A 592 7.11 23.81 12.87
CA GLY A 592 8.40 24.46 13.13
C GLY A 592 9.47 24.16 12.08
N GLN A 593 9.09 23.49 11.01
CA GLN A 593 9.92 23.15 9.84
C GLN A 593 9.04 22.84 8.64
N GLN A 594 9.59 22.97 7.44
CA GLN A 594 8.93 22.48 6.22
C GLN A 594 8.92 20.95 6.23
N ILE A 595 7.73 20.36 6.27
CA ILE A 595 7.53 18.91 6.15
C ILE A 595 7.58 18.49 4.68
N HIS A 596 7.79 17.19 4.41
CA HIS A 596 7.99 16.69 3.06
C HIS A 596 6.76 16.92 2.15
N GLU A 597 5.53 16.86 2.67
CA GLU A 597 4.31 17.10 1.89
C GLU A 597 4.23 18.54 1.35
N ILE A 598 4.78 19.52 2.08
CA ILE A 598 4.93 20.89 1.59
C ILE A 598 5.94 20.92 0.43
N THR A 599 7.06 20.21 0.58
CA THR A 599 8.08 20.14 -0.48
C THR A 599 7.50 19.51 -1.74
N GLU A 600 6.72 18.45 -1.61
CA GLU A 600 6.04 17.76 -2.71
C GLU A 600 5.03 18.66 -3.43
N MET A 601 4.25 19.45 -2.69
CA MET A 601 3.35 20.45 -3.27
C MET A 601 4.13 21.47 -4.12
N LEU A 602 5.26 21.96 -3.61
CA LEU A 602 6.10 22.92 -4.32
C LEU A 602 6.73 22.31 -5.59
N VAL A 603 7.28 21.10 -5.48
CA VAL A 603 7.90 20.38 -6.62
C VAL A 603 6.83 19.99 -7.64
N GLY A 604 5.66 19.60 -7.19
CA GLY A 604 4.51 19.26 -8.04
C GLY A 604 4.05 20.41 -8.94
N ASP A 605 4.31 21.68 -8.56
CA ASP A 605 4.03 22.89 -9.35
C ASP A 605 2.61 22.87 -9.95
N MET A 606 1.62 22.62 -9.08
CA MET A 606 0.19 22.62 -9.42
C MET A 606 -0.62 23.54 -8.49
N GLY A 607 -0.06 24.70 -8.11
CA GLY A 607 -0.66 25.67 -7.18
C GLY A 607 -0.72 25.08 -5.76
N GLN A 608 -1.90 25.10 -5.16
CA GLN A 608 -2.19 24.54 -3.84
C GLN A 608 -2.62 23.06 -3.90
N TYR A 609 -2.49 22.39 -5.04
CA TYR A 609 -2.86 20.98 -5.19
C TYR A 609 -1.70 20.07 -4.73
N ALA A 610 -1.74 19.65 -3.47
CA ALA A 610 -0.73 18.79 -2.86
C ALA A 610 -1.09 17.30 -3.05
N HIS A 611 -0.88 16.78 -4.27
CA HIS A 611 -1.24 15.40 -4.62
C HIS A 611 -0.56 14.35 -3.74
N GLY A 612 0.61 14.66 -3.21
CA GLY A 612 1.41 13.78 -2.36
C GLY A 612 0.71 13.34 -1.08
N ASN A 613 -0.38 14.01 -0.67
CA ASN A 613 -1.16 13.60 0.49
C ASN A 613 -2.66 13.42 0.19
N GLN A 614 -3.32 12.48 0.86
CA GLN A 614 -4.65 11.95 0.56
C GLN A 614 -5.79 12.95 0.67
N PRO A 615 -5.79 13.95 1.57
CA PRO A 615 -6.94 14.86 1.75
C PRO A 615 -7.45 15.51 0.48
N ILE A 616 -6.57 15.74 -0.52
CA ILE A 616 -6.96 16.43 -1.75
C ILE A 616 -7.09 15.52 -2.98
N GLN A 617 -6.64 14.27 -2.91
CA GLN A 617 -6.55 13.38 -4.09
C GLN A 617 -7.89 13.18 -4.82
N HIS A 618 -9.01 13.20 -4.09
CA HIS A 618 -10.35 13.05 -4.66
C HIS A 618 -10.90 14.34 -5.26
N ALA A 619 -10.35 15.51 -4.92
CA ALA A 619 -10.96 16.81 -5.22
C ALA A 619 -11.13 17.05 -6.73
N ILE A 620 -10.24 16.54 -7.58
CA ILE A 620 -10.36 16.64 -9.04
C ILE A 620 -11.61 15.95 -9.59
N TYR A 621 -12.15 14.98 -8.87
CA TYR A 621 -13.36 14.26 -9.28
C TYR A 621 -14.65 15.02 -8.91
N LEU A 622 -14.59 16.03 -8.02
CA LEU A 622 -15.74 16.84 -7.63
C LEU A 622 -16.34 17.64 -8.79
N TYR A 623 -15.58 17.91 -9.86
CA TYR A 623 -16.13 18.55 -11.06
C TYR A 623 -17.27 17.75 -11.70
N ASN A 624 -17.43 16.44 -11.41
CA ASN A 624 -18.58 15.64 -11.84
C ASN A 624 -19.90 16.07 -11.18
N TRP A 625 -19.85 16.69 -9.99
CA TRP A 625 -20.99 17.32 -9.32
C TRP A 625 -21.17 18.79 -9.70
N LEU A 626 -20.05 19.44 -10.11
CA LEU A 626 -19.98 20.88 -10.35
C LEU A 626 -20.19 21.26 -11.82
N GLU A 627 -20.87 20.41 -12.61
CA GLU A 627 -21.29 20.65 -13.99
C GLU A 627 -20.16 20.87 -15.01
N GLN A 628 -18.94 20.45 -14.66
CA GLN A 628 -17.78 20.52 -15.55
C GLN A 628 -16.96 19.20 -15.54
N PRO A 629 -17.56 18.03 -15.85
CA PRO A 629 -16.88 16.74 -15.80
C PRO A 629 -15.63 16.68 -16.70
N TRP A 630 -15.56 17.50 -17.73
CA TRP A 630 -14.39 17.62 -18.60
C TRP A 630 -13.13 18.10 -17.85
N LYS A 631 -13.28 18.90 -16.76
CA LYS A 631 -12.13 19.29 -15.91
C LYS A 631 -11.58 18.10 -15.11
N THR A 632 -12.44 17.20 -14.63
CA THR A 632 -11.97 15.92 -14.05
C THR A 632 -11.09 15.17 -15.05
N GLN A 633 -11.54 15.05 -16.30
CA GLN A 633 -10.81 14.34 -17.35
C GLN A 633 -9.43 14.96 -17.62
N MET A 634 -9.39 16.28 -17.74
CA MET A 634 -8.15 17.04 -17.92
C MET A 634 -7.19 16.85 -16.75
N ARG A 635 -7.66 17.06 -15.50
CA ARG A 635 -6.82 16.99 -14.31
C ARG A 635 -6.31 15.57 -14.04
N ALA A 636 -7.16 14.55 -14.22
CA ALA A 636 -6.73 13.17 -14.03
C ALA A 636 -5.57 12.80 -14.97
N ARG A 637 -5.65 13.20 -16.25
CA ARG A 637 -4.59 12.96 -17.23
C ARG A 637 -3.33 13.78 -16.92
N GLU A 638 -3.47 15.05 -16.55
CA GLU A 638 -2.36 15.92 -16.16
C GLU A 638 -1.58 15.36 -14.98
N ILE A 639 -2.28 14.91 -13.92
CA ILE A 639 -1.65 14.34 -12.72
C ILE A 639 -0.94 13.03 -13.04
N MET A 640 -1.59 12.11 -13.78
CA MET A 640 -0.96 10.85 -14.15
C MET A 640 0.31 11.04 -15.00
N ASP A 641 0.29 12.01 -15.91
CA ASP A 641 1.44 12.30 -16.78
C ASP A 641 2.57 13.04 -16.06
N LYS A 642 2.25 13.88 -15.05
CA LYS A 642 3.22 14.76 -14.38
C LYS A 642 3.83 14.14 -13.13
N LEU A 643 3.05 13.40 -12.35
CA LEU A 643 3.41 12.98 -11.00
C LEU A 643 3.66 11.47 -10.85
N TYR A 644 3.56 10.69 -11.94
CA TYR A 644 3.79 9.26 -11.91
C TYR A 644 4.71 8.80 -13.03
N SER A 645 5.67 7.94 -12.70
CA SER A 645 6.56 7.31 -13.68
C SER A 645 6.99 5.91 -13.22
N SER A 646 7.76 5.19 -14.03
CA SER A 646 8.35 3.91 -13.64
C SER A 646 9.78 4.02 -13.11
N ALA A 647 10.27 5.23 -12.88
CA ALA A 647 11.59 5.50 -12.30
C ALA A 647 11.57 5.39 -10.76
N PRO A 648 12.71 5.27 -10.10
CA PRO A 648 12.78 5.18 -8.63
C PRO A 648 12.14 6.36 -7.87
N ASP A 649 12.11 7.56 -8.47
CA ASP A 649 11.45 8.78 -8.01
C ASP A 649 10.02 8.93 -8.55
N GLY A 650 9.42 7.86 -9.05
CA GLY A 650 8.20 7.88 -9.86
C GLY A 650 6.88 7.98 -9.11
N LEU A 651 6.87 8.41 -7.86
CA LEU A 651 5.68 8.75 -7.07
C LEU A 651 5.80 10.17 -6.51
N CYS A 652 4.68 10.79 -6.21
CA CYS A 652 4.61 12.08 -5.53
C CYS A 652 4.02 11.84 -4.12
N GLY A 653 4.83 12.08 -3.09
CA GLY A 653 4.45 11.81 -1.70
C GLY A 653 4.53 10.32 -1.32
N ASP A 654 4.12 10.01 -0.11
CA ASP A 654 4.15 8.66 0.42
C ASP A 654 3.22 7.70 -0.36
N GLU A 655 3.65 6.46 -0.46
CA GLU A 655 2.87 5.44 -1.18
C GLU A 655 1.66 4.96 -0.37
N ASP A 656 1.79 4.94 0.96
CA ASP A 656 0.75 4.72 1.96
C ASP A 656 -0.08 3.45 1.75
N ASN A 657 0.58 2.31 1.92
CA ASN A 657 -0.05 0.99 1.90
C ASN A 657 -0.89 0.71 0.65
N GLY A 658 -0.47 1.22 -0.49
CA GLY A 658 -1.15 1.04 -1.77
C GLY A 658 -2.08 2.18 -2.15
N GLN A 659 -2.29 3.21 -1.30
CA GLN A 659 -3.29 4.25 -1.59
C GLN A 659 -2.91 5.14 -2.77
N THR A 660 -1.69 5.67 -2.81
CA THR A 660 -1.23 6.51 -3.91
C THR A 660 -1.18 5.72 -5.23
N SER A 661 -0.79 4.45 -5.14
CA SER A 661 -0.81 3.51 -6.27
C SER A 661 -2.24 3.16 -6.72
N ALA A 662 -3.18 2.95 -5.80
CA ALA A 662 -4.58 2.65 -6.12
C ALA A 662 -5.28 3.85 -6.77
N TRP A 663 -4.94 5.08 -6.36
CA TRP A 663 -5.41 6.28 -7.04
C TRP A 663 -5.01 6.26 -8.53
N TYR A 664 -3.73 5.95 -8.82
CA TYR A 664 -3.27 5.84 -10.20
C TYR A 664 -3.97 4.72 -10.96
N VAL A 665 -4.11 3.53 -10.37
CA VAL A 665 -4.77 2.38 -10.99
C VAL A 665 -6.21 2.73 -11.39
N PHE A 666 -7.01 3.27 -10.47
CA PHE A 666 -8.38 3.69 -10.76
C PHE A 666 -8.45 4.80 -11.81
N SER A 667 -7.61 5.82 -11.68
CA SER A 667 -7.58 6.95 -12.63
C SER A 667 -7.19 6.48 -14.04
N ALA A 668 -6.24 5.55 -14.15
CA ALA A 668 -5.80 4.97 -15.41
C ALA A 668 -6.88 4.06 -16.05
N ILE A 669 -7.68 3.34 -15.24
CA ILE A 669 -8.87 2.61 -15.69
C ILE A 669 -9.93 3.59 -16.21
N GLY A 670 -10.08 4.77 -15.56
CA GLY A 670 -10.96 5.84 -15.98
C GLY A 670 -12.12 6.18 -15.05
N PHE A 671 -12.07 5.78 -13.77
CA PHE A 671 -13.06 6.16 -12.74
C PHE A 671 -12.42 6.12 -11.34
N TYR A 672 -13.10 6.71 -10.33
CA TYR A 672 -12.56 6.81 -8.97
C TYR A 672 -13.68 6.73 -7.90
N PRO A 673 -13.46 6.03 -6.77
CA PRO A 673 -14.45 5.88 -5.68
C PRO A 673 -14.43 7.09 -4.74
N VAL A 674 -15.02 8.22 -5.11
CA VAL A 674 -15.04 9.42 -4.25
C VAL A 674 -15.76 9.16 -2.94
N THR A 675 -16.86 8.44 -2.97
CA THR A 675 -17.73 8.17 -1.81
C THR A 675 -17.90 6.67 -1.61
N PRO A 676 -16.94 5.98 -0.94
CA PRO A 676 -17.16 4.61 -0.50
C PRO A 676 -18.49 4.48 0.27
N GLY A 677 -19.20 3.37 0.09
CA GLY A 677 -20.54 3.15 0.64
C GLY A 677 -21.66 3.33 -0.39
N THR A 678 -21.53 4.25 -1.36
CA THR A 678 -22.56 4.48 -2.38
C THR A 678 -22.58 3.44 -3.51
N GLY A 679 -21.46 2.80 -3.79
CA GLY A 679 -21.28 1.95 -4.98
C GLY A 679 -21.30 2.71 -6.29
N GLN A 680 -20.96 3.98 -6.24
CA GLN A 680 -20.78 4.83 -7.42
C GLN A 680 -19.31 5.24 -7.55
N TYR A 681 -18.80 5.23 -8.76
CA TYR A 681 -17.43 5.57 -9.11
C TYR A 681 -17.47 6.72 -10.11
N ALA A 682 -16.97 7.89 -9.73
CA ALA A 682 -16.96 9.08 -10.58
C ALA A 682 -16.09 8.87 -11.83
N ILE A 683 -16.60 9.21 -13.00
CA ILE A 683 -15.91 9.01 -14.27
C ILE A 683 -14.78 10.04 -14.42
N GLY A 684 -13.59 9.55 -14.75
CA GLY A 684 -12.40 10.31 -15.13
C GLY A 684 -12.14 10.25 -16.63
N SER A 685 -10.87 10.02 -17.01
CA SER A 685 -10.45 9.82 -18.40
C SER A 685 -9.58 8.57 -18.50
N PRO A 686 -10.00 7.52 -19.22
CA PRO A 686 -9.20 6.30 -19.34
C PRO A 686 -7.84 6.60 -19.96
N LEU A 687 -6.77 5.98 -19.43
CA LEU A 687 -5.42 6.14 -19.96
C LEU A 687 -5.14 5.19 -21.14
N PHE A 688 -5.80 4.06 -21.18
CA PHE A 688 -5.59 2.98 -22.15
C PHE A 688 -6.73 2.92 -23.19
N LYS A 689 -6.45 2.31 -24.35
CA LYS A 689 -7.48 2.09 -25.39
C LYS A 689 -8.48 1.00 -25.03
N ASN A 690 -8.04 0.05 -24.21
CA ASN A 690 -8.90 -1.01 -23.68
C ASN A 690 -8.42 -1.42 -22.29
N VAL A 691 -9.36 -1.61 -21.37
CA VAL A 691 -9.12 -2.14 -20.03
C VAL A 691 -10.16 -3.21 -19.74
N LYS A 692 -9.71 -4.37 -19.28
CA LYS A 692 -10.60 -5.47 -18.83
C LYS A 692 -10.28 -5.83 -17.38
N LEU A 693 -11.31 -5.91 -16.55
CA LEU A 693 -11.25 -6.40 -15.18
C LEU A 693 -11.85 -7.83 -15.14
N HIS A 694 -11.03 -8.82 -14.85
CA HIS A 694 -11.45 -10.22 -14.67
C HIS A 694 -11.85 -10.42 -13.21
N LEU A 695 -13.15 -10.44 -12.95
CA LEU A 695 -13.73 -10.45 -11.61
C LEU A 695 -13.78 -11.87 -11.03
N GLN A 696 -13.75 -12.00 -9.70
CA GLN A 696 -13.84 -13.31 -9.03
C GLN A 696 -15.15 -14.06 -9.30
N ASN A 697 -16.22 -13.36 -9.64
CA ASN A 697 -17.50 -13.99 -10.00
C ASN A 697 -17.52 -14.56 -11.45
N GLY A 698 -16.41 -14.52 -12.17
CA GLY A 698 -16.24 -15.02 -13.54
C GLY A 698 -16.65 -14.03 -14.63
N ASN A 699 -17.19 -12.88 -14.28
CA ASN A 699 -17.54 -11.85 -15.26
C ASN A 699 -16.30 -11.01 -15.64
N THR A 700 -16.35 -10.38 -16.81
CA THR A 700 -15.35 -9.42 -17.26
C THR A 700 -16.02 -8.06 -17.48
N PHE A 701 -15.59 -7.05 -16.72
CA PHE A 701 -15.95 -5.66 -16.97
C PHE A 701 -14.96 -5.03 -17.93
N GLU A 702 -15.43 -4.20 -18.89
CA GLU A 702 -14.59 -3.67 -19.95
C GLU A 702 -14.84 -2.17 -20.20
N ILE A 703 -13.74 -1.40 -20.33
CA ILE A 703 -13.76 -0.02 -20.80
C ILE A 703 -13.01 0.07 -22.12
N LYS A 704 -13.69 0.54 -23.18
CA LYS A 704 -13.15 0.75 -24.52
C LYS A 704 -13.05 2.23 -24.83
N ALA A 705 -11.86 2.68 -25.19
CA ALA A 705 -11.55 4.04 -25.64
C ALA A 705 -10.63 3.97 -26.88
N PRO A 706 -11.10 3.44 -28.04
CA PRO A 706 -10.24 3.04 -29.15
C PRO A 706 -9.44 4.19 -29.77
N ASN A 707 -9.98 5.41 -29.72
CA ASN A 707 -9.32 6.62 -30.21
C ASN A 707 -8.67 7.47 -29.11
N ASN A 708 -8.49 6.91 -27.89
CA ASN A 708 -7.71 7.55 -26.82
C ASN A 708 -6.26 7.78 -27.26
N SER A 709 -5.72 8.95 -26.99
CA SER A 709 -4.32 9.32 -27.25
C SER A 709 -3.83 10.32 -26.20
N LYS A 710 -2.63 10.84 -26.37
CA LYS A 710 -2.10 11.92 -25.53
C LYS A 710 -2.91 13.22 -25.70
N GLU A 711 -3.47 13.44 -26.88
CA GLU A 711 -4.27 14.62 -27.22
C GLU A 711 -5.76 14.39 -26.97
N ASN A 712 -6.28 13.21 -27.35
CA ASN A 712 -7.70 12.88 -27.22
C ASN A 712 -8.00 12.38 -25.82
N ILE A 713 -8.11 13.30 -24.87
CA ILE A 713 -8.28 13.01 -23.43
C ILE A 713 -9.73 13.25 -22.94
N TYR A 714 -10.56 13.96 -23.72
CA TYR A 714 -11.92 14.30 -23.33
C TYR A 714 -12.92 13.29 -23.84
N ILE A 715 -13.91 12.97 -23.03
CA ILE A 715 -15.00 12.06 -23.39
C ILE A 715 -16.10 12.85 -24.07
N ASN A 716 -16.40 12.56 -25.33
CA ASN A 716 -17.49 13.16 -26.10
C ASN A 716 -18.80 12.37 -26.00
N ALA A 717 -18.73 11.04 -25.88
CA ALA A 717 -19.90 10.19 -25.67
C ALA A 717 -19.51 8.93 -24.89
N ILE A 718 -20.49 8.38 -24.16
CA ILE A 718 -20.36 7.08 -23.49
C ILE A 718 -21.54 6.20 -23.90
N HIS A 719 -21.26 4.93 -24.16
CA HIS A 719 -22.26 3.89 -24.37
C HIS A 719 -22.03 2.74 -23.39
N LYS A 720 -23.07 2.32 -22.69
CA LYS A 720 -23.07 1.11 -21.88
C LYS A 720 -23.79 -0.01 -22.64
N ASN A 721 -23.09 -1.08 -22.95
CA ASN A 721 -23.64 -2.21 -23.72
C ASN A 721 -24.31 -1.73 -25.03
N LYS A 722 -23.66 -0.80 -25.74
CA LYS A 722 -24.11 -0.12 -26.98
C LYS A 722 -25.26 0.89 -26.82
N LEU A 723 -25.81 1.10 -25.63
CA LEU A 723 -26.85 2.11 -25.38
C LEU A 723 -26.22 3.38 -24.83
N PRO A 724 -26.73 4.58 -25.22
CA PRO A 724 -26.23 5.84 -24.68
C PRO A 724 -26.24 5.86 -23.14
N TYR A 725 -25.17 6.40 -22.55
CA TYR A 725 -25.01 6.49 -21.09
C TYR A 725 -24.78 7.94 -20.68
N THR A 726 -25.66 8.47 -19.84
CA THR A 726 -25.73 9.91 -19.52
C THR A 726 -25.24 10.27 -18.11
N LYS A 727 -24.71 9.31 -17.34
CA LYS A 727 -24.25 9.55 -15.98
C LYS A 727 -22.77 9.93 -15.93
N ASN A 728 -22.37 10.69 -14.91
CA ASN A 728 -20.97 11.00 -14.58
C ASN A 728 -20.33 9.97 -13.64
N TYR A 729 -20.96 8.81 -13.47
CA TYR A 729 -20.47 7.72 -12.61
C TYR A 729 -20.80 6.36 -13.19
N ILE A 730 -20.05 5.36 -12.81
CA ILE A 730 -20.29 3.93 -13.06
C ILE A 730 -20.75 3.31 -11.73
N THR A 731 -21.67 2.33 -11.77
CA THR A 731 -22.11 1.67 -10.54
C THR A 731 -21.36 0.35 -10.29
N TYR A 732 -21.17 -0.02 -9.00
CA TYR A 732 -20.66 -1.33 -8.60
C TYR A 732 -21.44 -2.47 -9.28
N LYS A 733 -22.76 -2.33 -9.37
CA LYS A 733 -23.63 -3.29 -10.05
C LYS A 733 -23.30 -3.45 -11.53
N ASP A 734 -22.97 -2.36 -12.23
CA ASP A 734 -22.55 -2.40 -13.64
C ASP A 734 -21.21 -3.13 -13.78
N ILE A 735 -20.28 -2.87 -12.88
CA ILE A 735 -18.97 -3.55 -12.86
C ILE A 735 -19.17 -5.05 -12.63
N MET A 736 -19.85 -5.43 -11.57
CA MET A 736 -20.01 -6.85 -11.19
C MET A 736 -20.84 -7.67 -12.19
N LYS A 737 -21.70 -7.02 -13.00
CA LYS A 737 -22.40 -7.66 -14.11
C LYS A 737 -21.55 -7.87 -15.38
N GLY A 738 -20.34 -7.34 -15.43
CA GLY A 738 -19.50 -7.41 -16.61
C GLY A 738 -19.99 -6.52 -17.76
N SER A 739 -20.46 -5.29 -17.44
CA SER A 739 -20.87 -4.34 -18.47
C SER A 739 -19.69 -3.86 -19.31
N VAL A 740 -19.96 -3.52 -20.59
CA VAL A 740 -18.99 -2.90 -21.49
C VAL A 740 -19.31 -1.41 -21.61
N PHE A 741 -18.37 -0.58 -21.24
CA PHE A 741 -18.43 0.87 -21.45
C PHE A 741 -17.53 1.25 -22.63
N SER A 742 -18.12 1.90 -23.66
CA SER A 742 -17.37 2.40 -24.81
C SER A 742 -17.41 3.93 -24.80
N THR A 743 -16.24 4.56 -24.86
CA THR A 743 -16.10 6.02 -24.86
C THR A 743 -15.60 6.51 -26.21
N GLU A 744 -16.19 7.60 -26.69
CA GLU A 744 -15.69 8.38 -27.82
C GLU A 744 -14.82 9.50 -27.25
N MET A 745 -13.52 9.45 -27.52
CA MET A 745 -12.56 10.43 -27.03
C MET A 745 -12.35 11.54 -28.04
N SER A 746 -12.09 12.76 -27.57
CA SER A 746 -11.85 13.96 -28.40
C SER A 746 -10.71 14.81 -27.86
N PHE A 747 -10.17 15.66 -28.75
CA PHE A 747 -9.15 16.64 -28.39
C PHE A 747 -9.78 17.88 -27.68
N GLU A 748 -10.98 18.26 -28.06
CA GLU A 748 -11.68 19.39 -27.45
C GLU A 748 -12.70 18.91 -26.43
N PRO A 749 -12.84 19.61 -25.26
CA PRO A 749 -13.84 19.27 -24.27
C PRO A 749 -15.27 19.58 -24.76
N ASN A 750 -16.19 18.66 -24.55
CA ASN A 750 -17.62 18.93 -24.70
C ASN A 750 -18.15 19.54 -23.40
N MET A 751 -18.21 20.87 -23.33
CA MET A 751 -18.54 21.61 -22.11
C MET A 751 -20.01 21.45 -21.66
N ASN A 752 -20.88 20.98 -22.56
CA ASN A 752 -22.30 20.80 -22.26
C ASN A 752 -22.70 19.34 -22.01
N LEU A 753 -21.74 18.45 -22.00
CA LEU A 753 -22.02 17.03 -21.85
C LEU A 753 -22.22 16.66 -20.36
N ARG A 754 -23.36 16.06 -20.04
CA ARG A 754 -23.69 15.50 -18.74
C ARG A 754 -23.60 16.53 -17.59
N THR A 755 -24.14 17.71 -17.82
CA THR A 755 -24.23 18.82 -16.85
C THR A 755 -25.52 18.78 -16.03
N GLU A 756 -26.50 17.99 -16.46
CA GLU A 756 -27.84 17.93 -15.85
C GLU A 756 -27.74 17.27 -14.43
N GLN A 757 -28.68 17.66 -13.57
CA GLN A 757 -28.83 17.13 -12.23
C GLN A 757 -28.85 15.58 -12.22
N SER A 758 -29.60 14.99 -13.15
CA SER A 758 -29.72 13.53 -13.27
C SER A 758 -28.42 12.80 -13.63
N SER A 759 -27.40 13.53 -14.10
CA SER A 759 -26.09 12.97 -14.46
C SER A 759 -25.12 12.91 -13.29
N LYS A 760 -25.36 13.69 -12.23
CA LYS A 760 -24.45 13.83 -11.08
C LYS A 760 -24.41 12.54 -10.27
N PRO A 761 -23.25 12.21 -9.67
CA PRO A 761 -23.16 11.12 -8.68
C PRO A 761 -23.94 11.46 -7.41
N TYR A 762 -24.03 10.51 -6.50
CA TYR A 762 -24.69 10.66 -5.21
C TYR A 762 -24.19 11.85 -4.38
N SER A 763 -25.11 12.51 -3.71
CA SER A 763 -24.82 13.48 -2.64
C SER A 763 -25.97 13.39 -1.62
N MET A 764 -25.65 13.27 -0.34
CA MET A 764 -26.64 13.04 0.73
C MET A 764 -27.75 14.09 0.75
N SER A 765 -27.44 15.36 0.49
CA SER A 765 -28.44 16.45 0.46
C SER A 765 -29.42 16.39 -0.73
N GLN A 766 -29.26 15.43 -1.64
CA GLN A 766 -30.08 15.25 -2.83
C GLN A 766 -30.84 13.91 -2.86
N ASP A 767 -30.72 13.12 -1.77
CA ASP A 767 -31.34 11.80 -1.64
C ASP A 767 -32.75 11.84 -1.03
#